data_00676cf70b34fab99f0469c00a1004b6
#
_entry.id   00676cf70b34fab99f0469c00a1004b6
#
_cell.length_a   1.000
_cell.length_b   1.000
_cell.length_c   1.000
_cell.angle_alpha   90.00
_cell.angle_beta   90.00
_cell.angle_gamma   90.00
#
_symmetry.space_group_name_H-M   'P 1'
#
loop_
_entity.id
_entity.type
_entity.pdbx_description
1 polymer ?
#
loop_
_entity_poly.entity_id
_entity_poly.type
_entity_poly.pdbx_seq_one_letter_code
_entity_poly.pdbx_strand_id
1 'polypeptide(L)'
;MSTFTTTGGVEITRTVAELPVVGALDLFLARLDAHRGAVFASGYEYPGRYSRWDIGFVDPPVELVARGHDFTVRALNERGIPLLQLFRQGIEGHRHLGALEGNDTELRGQVSPMPPHFPEEERSKQPTIFSLLRALVWQFGAPVEPHLGFYGAMGYDLVFQFEPITLRHQRPAQHPDLHLFLPDDLIVVDHRKEQALRYSYDFRQGSLSTHGLAGAGQAMPAAKGRPTALESDHAPGEYAAKVRRIIEGTRRGDFFEVVPSQVLSAGYGGTPSDLFANIRRTNPSPYEFLINLGKEQLVGASPEMFVRVEGSQVETCPISGTIRRGSSPIEDAEQILTLLNSQKDEAELTMCTDVDRNDKARVCQAGSVRVLGRRLIETYSRLIHTVDHVVGELRPGFDAFDALLSHMWAVTLTGAPKPAAMQMIEHLENSARRWYGGCVGMLSFNGNINTGITIRTVHLEDGVARVRVGATILCDSDPDEEEIETRTKAEAFTNAVLQLAPPAPPSTPALRATGSGRKVLFVDNRDSFVHTLSDYVRQTGAEVTTLRAGFPYTLFDELKPDLVFISPGPGTPEEFGVPELVRQCVQRQLPVFGVCLGLQGMVEAFGGKLAVLSYPMHGKSSVVECSGEGLLEGFPARFIAGRYHSLFALPEALPSCLKVRARTEDGVIMAVEHESYPAAAVQFHPESILTVKEDLGLRLIARVMERLAKGRAG
;
A
#
# COMPACT_ATOMS: atom_id res chain seq x y z
N MET A 1 22.54 -4.49 32.53
CA MET A 1 21.62 -5.00 33.56
C MET A 1 21.11 -3.86 34.40
N SER A 2 19.81 -3.74 34.60
CA SER A 2 19.18 -2.70 35.43
C SER A 2 17.98 -3.30 36.16
N THR A 3 17.70 -2.82 37.36
CA THR A 3 16.58 -3.30 38.19
C THR A 3 15.69 -2.11 38.53
N PHE A 4 14.38 -2.30 38.45
CA PHE A 4 13.38 -1.32 38.84
C PHE A 4 12.15 -2.01 39.48
N THR A 5 11.36 -1.24 40.21
CA THR A 5 10.14 -1.72 40.85
C THR A 5 8.92 -1.16 40.16
N THR A 6 7.94 -2.00 39.87
CA THR A 6 6.67 -1.61 39.21
C THR A 6 5.73 -0.93 40.19
N THR A 7 4.65 -0.35 39.70
CA THR A 7 3.58 0.26 40.52
C THR A 7 2.98 -0.75 41.49
N GLY A 8 2.80 -2.02 41.11
CA GLY A 8 2.31 -3.09 41.96
C GLY A 8 3.35 -3.72 42.86
N GLY A 9 4.58 -3.21 42.91
CA GLY A 9 5.65 -3.69 43.82
C GLY A 9 6.40 -4.92 43.30
N VAL A 10 6.28 -5.27 42.03
CA VAL A 10 7.09 -6.33 41.40
C VAL A 10 8.46 -5.74 41.02
N GLU A 11 9.52 -6.37 41.48
CA GLU A 11 10.88 -6.07 41.11
C GLU A 11 11.20 -6.72 39.76
N ILE A 12 11.65 -5.94 38.78
CA ILE A 12 12.00 -6.44 37.44
C ILE A 12 13.49 -6.15 37.19
N THR A 13 14.22 -7.21 36.87
CA THR A 13 15.60 -7.12 36.44
C THR A 13 15.67 -7.25 34.92
N ARG A 14 16.09 -6.18 34.26
CA ARG A 14 16.26 -6.13 32.80
C ARG A 14 17.71 -6.35 32.42
N THR A 15 17.96 -7.31 31.54
CA THR A 15 19.23 -7.50 30.86
C THR A 15 19.09 -7.09 29.39
N VAL A 16 20.05 -6.35 28.86
CA VAL A 16 20.06 -5.94 27.44
C VAL A 16 21.35 -6.44 26.81
N ALA A 17 21.24 -7.11 25.66
CA ALA A 17 22.37 -7.55 24.85
C ALA A 17 22.24 -6.98 23.43
N GLU A 18 23.33 -6.52 22.86
CA GLU A 18 23.40 -6.07 21.49
C GLU A 18 23.55 -7.25 20.53
N LEU A 19 22.87 -7.20 19.40
CA LEU A 19 22.88 -8.23 18.36
C LEU A 19 23.23 -7.60 17.00
N PRO A 20 23.75 -8.41 16.06
CA PRO A 20 23.84 -7.96 14.66
C PRO A 20 22.44 -7.63 14.12
N VAL A 21 22.30 -6.52 13.42
CA VAL A 21 21.01 -6.07 12.85
C VAL A 21 20.53 -7.03 11.79
N VAL A 22 21.43 -7.47 10.90
CA VAL A 22 21.10 -8.42 9.83
C VAL A 22 20.84 -9.79 10.42
N GLY A 23 19.66 -10.34 10.16
CA GLY A 23 19.26 -11.66 10.64
C GLY A 23 18.91 -11.73 12.14
N ALA A 24 18.76 -10.59 12.83
CA ALA A 24 18.47 -10.56 14.28
C ALA A 24 17.23 -11.38 14.66
N LEU A 25 16.21 -11.43 13.81
CA LEU A 25 14.94 -12.15 14.04
C LEU A 25 14.86 -13.52 13.34
N ASP A 26 15.82 -13.91 12.53
CA ASP A 26 15.71 -15.13 11.68
C ASP A 26 15.49 -16.40 12.52
N LEU A 27 16.18 -16.53 13.65
CA LEU A 27 16.00 -17.65 14.57
C LEU A 27 14.60 -17.68 15.19
N PHE A 28 14.01 -16.52 15.47
CA PHE A 28 12.67 -16.43 16.03
C PHE A 28 11.63 -16.74 14.95
N LEU A 29 11.78 -16.20 13.75
CA LEU A 29 10.89 -16.47 12.62
C LEU A 29 10.77 -17.97 12.33
N ALA A 30 11.89 -18.67 12.23
CA ALA A 30 11.88 -20.13 12.00
C ALA A 30 11.20 -20.91 13.13
N ARG A 31 11.34 -20.47 14.39
CA ARG A 31 10.69 -21.12 15.54
C ARG A 31 9.19 -20.86 15.59
N LEU A 32 8.71 -19.72 15.10
CA LEU A 32 7.28 -19.38 15.05
C LEU A 32 6.45 -20.36 14.19
N ASP A 33 7.05 -21.19 13.36
CA ASP A 33 6.35 -22.24 12.63
C ASP A 33 5.85 -23.37 13.56
N ALA A 34 6.43 -23.49 14.75
CA ALA A 34 6.11 -24.55 15.69
C ALA A 34 5.93 -24.08 17.15
N HIS A 35 6.20 -22.85 17.47
CA HIS A 35 6.15 -22.31 18.82
C HIS A 35 5.26 -21.06 18.88
N ARG A 36 4.55 -20.87 20.01
CA ARG A 36 3.81 -19.63 20.27
C ARG A 36 4.74 -18.45 20.32
N GLY A 37 4.25 -17.31 19.90
CA GLY A 37 4.99 -16.06 19.88
C GLY A 37 4.55 -15.16 18.75
N ALA A 38 5.30 -14.10 18.51
CA ALA A 38 5.00 -13.18 17.44
C ALA A 38 6.23 -12.43 16.94
N VAL A 39 6.15 -11.98 15.71
CA VAL A 39 6.92 -10.89 15.13
C VAL A 39 5.95 -9.80 14.69
N PHE A 40 6.20 -8.58 15.14
CA PHE A 40 5.58 -7.36 14.65
C PHE A 40 6.66 -6.52 13.99
N ALA A 41 6.37 -5.98 12.83
CA ALA A 41 7.34 -5.23 12.05
C ALA A 41 6.68 -4.02 11.37
N SER A 42 7.49 -3.04 10.98
CA SER A 42 7.10 -1.94 10.14
C SER A 42 8.05 -1.87 8.95
N GLY A 43 7.58 -2.32 7.79
CA GLY A 43 8.30 -2.29 6.52
C GLY A 43 8.19 -0.95 5.78
N TYR A 44 7.40 -0.01 6.30
CA TYR A 44 7.06 1.26 5.66
C TYR A 44 7.50 2.44 6.52
N GLU A 45 8.10 3.44 5.91
CA GLU A 45 8.52 4.67 6.59
C GLU A 45 7.79 5.87 6.00
N TYR A 46 7.21 6.68 6.87
CA TYR A 46 6.63 7.97 6.51
C TYR A 46 6.93 8.98 7.62
N PRO A 47 7.57 10.12 7.30
CA PRO A 47 7.97 11.11 8.30
C PRO A 47 6.81 11.56 9.20
N GLY A 48 7.01 11.48 10.51
CA GLY A 48 6.04 11.89 11.52
C GLY A 48 4.92 10.89 11.81
N ARG A 49 4.82 9.77 11.05
CA ARG A 49 3.79 8.74 11.28
C ARG A 49 4.35 7.35 11.49
N TYR A 50 5.18 6.87 10.59
CA TYR A 50 5.71 5.51 10.64
C TYR A 50 7.23 5.51 10.57
N SER A 51 7.87 4.64 11.36
CA SER A 51 9.30 4.33 11.29
C SER A 51 9.49 2.83 11.12
N ARG A 52 10.60 2.42 10.52
CA ARG A 52 10.92 1.00 10.34
C ARG A 52 11.49 0.42 11.61
N TRP A 53 10.81 -0.56 12.17
CA TRP A 53 11.22 -1.31 13.35
C TRP A 53 10.66 -2.73 13.30
N ASP A 54 11.33 -3.66 13.99
CA ASP A 54 10.82 -5.02 14.18
C ASP A 54 10.89 -5.39 15.67
N ILE A 55 9.89 -6.09 16.18
CA ILE A 55 9.88 -6.70 17.52
C ILE A 55 9.49 -8.16 17.39
N GLY A 56 10.27 -9.07 18.00
CA GLY A 56 9.96 -10.50 17.97
C GLY A 56 10.21 -11.17 19.29
N PHE A 57 9.40 -12.19 19.58
CA PHE A 57 9.56 -13.09 20.72
C PHE A 57 8.99 -14.48 20.41
N VAL A 58 9.51 -15.49 21.11
CA VAL A 58 9.08 -16.89 21.00
C VAL A 58 9.05 -17.51 22.39
N ASP A 59 8.11 -18.44 22.63
CA ASP A 59 7.89 -19.12 23.92
C ASP A 59 7.61 -18.15 25.09
N PRO A 60 6.65 -17.22 24.95
CA PRO A 60 6.30 -16.32 26.04
C PRO A 60 5.87 -17.14 27.27
N PRO A 61 6.20 -16.72 28.51
CA PRO A 61 5.85 -17.47 29.71
C PRO A 61 4.35 -17.51 30.01
N VAL A 62 3.58 -16.51 29.56
CA VAL A 62 2.16 -16.38 29.86
C VAL A 62 1.35 -16.00 28.61
N GLU A 63 0.19 -16.66 28.45
CA GLU A 63 -0.89 -16.23 27.57
C GLU A 63 -2.12 -15.80 28.36
N LEU A 64 -2.81 -14.77 27.85
CA LEU A 64 -4.10 -14.32 28.33
C LEU A 64 -5.10 -14.43 27.17
N VAL A 65 -6.15 -15.21 27.37
CA VAL A 65 -7.19 -15.48 26.40
C VAL A 65 -8.53 -15.07 26.97
N ALA A 66 -9.35 -14.35 26.22
CA ALA A 66 -10.70 -13.99 26.66
C ALA A 66 -11.74 -14.25 25.57
N ARG A 67 -12.97 -14.52 26.02
CA ARG A 67 -14.16 -14.65 25.19
C ARG A 67 -15.37 -14.09 25.90
N GLY A 68 -15.97 -13.05 25.33
CA GLY A 68 -16.99 -12.28 26.04
C GLY A 68 -16.45 -11.76 27.36
N HIS A 69 -17.11 -12.10 28.45
CA HIS A 69 -16.70 -11.72 29.80
C HIS A 69 -15.78 -12.74 30.49
N ASP A 70 -15.60 -13.93 29.91
CA ASP A 70 -14.74 -14.97 30.48
C ASP A 70 -13.29 -14.78 30.05
N PHE A 71 -12.35 -15.04 30.98
CA PHE A 71 -10.94 -15.01 30.67
C PHE A 71 -10.20 -16.20 31.29
N THR A 72 -9.09 -16.56 30.66
CA THR A 72 -8.14 -17.56 31.15
C THR A 72 -6.73 -17.03 30.97
N VAL A 73 -5.92 -17.11 32.03
CA VAL A 73 -4.48 -16.84 31.97
C VAL A 73 -3.76 -18.17 32.18
N ARG A 74 -2.79 -18.51 31.33
CA ARG A 74 -2.05 -19.77 31.40
C ARG A 74 -0.55 -19.52 31.45
N ALA A 75 0.13 -20.30 32.29
CA ALA A 75 1.56 -20.49 32.25
C ALA A 75 1.92 -21.42 31.09
N LEU A 76 2.77 -20.97 30.17
CA LEU A 76 3.19 -21.73 28.98
C LEU A 76 4.52 -22.46 29.17
N ASN A 77 5.28 -22.08 30.20
CA ASN A 77 6.55 -22.68 30.60
C ASN A 77 6.76 -22.50 32.12
N GLU A 78 7.91 -22.96 32.65
CA GLU A 78 8.19 -22.88 34.08
C GLU A 78 8.20 -21.42 34.60
N ARG A 79 8.67 -20.48 33.81
CA ARG A 79 8.72 -19.05 34.16
C ARG A 79 7.32 -18.43 34.29
N GLY A 80 6.32 -19.00 33.62
CA GLY A 80 4.92 -18.59 33.71
C GLY A 80 4.29 -18.87 35.06
N ILE A 81 4.77 -19.90 35.81
CA ILE A 81 4.17 -20.31 37.11
C ILE A 81 4.23 -19.17 38.14
N PRO A 82 5.40 -18.59 38.46
CA PRO A 82 5.44 -17.44 39.39
C PRO A 82 4.74 -16.21 38.83
N LEU A 83 4.79 -15.98 37.52
CA LEU A 83 4.06 -14.88 36.91
C LEU A 83 2.55 -15.00 37.08
N LEU A 84 1.99 -16.20 36.95
CA LEU A 84 0.57 -16.45 37.17
C LEU A 84 0.12 -16.07 38.59
N GLN A 85 0.97 -16.34 39.62
CA GLN A 85 0.71 -15.90 40.99
C GLN A 85 0.78 -14.38 41.14
N LEU A 86 1.70 -13.71 40.45
CA LEU A 86 1.76 -12.25 40.40
C LEU A 86 0.53 -11.64 39.70
N PHE A 87 0.02 -12.29 38.65
CA PHE A 87 -1.25 -11.91 38.02
C PHE A 87 -2.41 -12.03 38.99
N ARG A 88 -2.53 -13.19 39.69
CA ARG A 88 -3.55 -13.39 40.69
C ARG A 88 -3.55 -12.27 41.75
N GLN A 89 -2.38 -11.93 42.29
CA GLN A 89 -2.24 -10.84 43.28
C GLN A 89 -2.67 -9.48 42.73
N GLY A 90 -2.41 -9.18 41.43
CA GLY A 90 -2.77 -7.92 40.81
C GLY A 90 -4.26 -7.76 40.53
N ILE A 91 -5.00 -8.87 40.43
CA ILE A 91 -6.43 -8.82 40.02
C ILE A 91 -7.39 -9.30 41.11
N GLU A 92 -6.91 -9.99 42.16
CA GLU A 92 -7.73 -10.47 43.25
C GLU A 92 -8.40 -9.31 44.00
N GLY A 93 -9.72 -9.43 44.20
CA GLY A 93 -10.50 -8.39 44.87
C GLY A 93 -10.79 -7.15 43.99
N HIS A 94 -10.44 -7.15 42.71
CA HIS A 94 -10.78 -6.06 41.82
C HIS A 94 -12.30 -5.93 41.62
N ARG A 95 -12.84 -4.72 41.78
CA ARG A 95 -14.30 -4.44 41.86
C ARG A 95 -15.11 -4.95 40.64
N HIS A 96 -14.49 -5.10 39.48
CA HIS A 96 -15.12 -5.54 38.24
C HIS A 96 -14.91 -7.01 37.92
N LEU A 97 -14.18 -7.74 38.77
CA LEU A 97 -13.85 -9.15 38.54
C LEU A 97 -14.57 -10.04 39.57
N GLY A 98 -15.09 -11.17 39.10
CA GLY A 98 -15.64 -12.21 39.93
C GLY A 98 -14.56 -13.03 40.67
N ALA A 99 -14.99 -14.09 41.33
CA ALA A 99 -14.07 -15.01 41.99
C ALA A 99 -13.10 -15.64 40.98
N LEU A 100 -11.84 -15.77 41.40
CA LEU A 100 -10.79 -16.40 40.61
C LEU A 100 -10.68 -17.91 40.94
N GLU A 101 -10.72 -18.73 39.91
CA GLU A 101 -10.55 -20.16 39.98
C GLU A 101 -9.25 -20.58 39.30
N GLY A 102 -8.71 -21.74 39.64
CA GLY A 102 -7.55 -22.31 38.94
C GLY A 102 -6.50 -22.89 39.84
N ASN A 103 -5.35 -23.23 39.28
CA ASN A 103 -4.21 -23.88 39.90
C ASN A 103 -2.90 -23.09 39.56
N ASP A 104 -1.75 -23.72 39.74
CA ASP A 104 -0.45 -23.09 39.52
C ASP A 104 -0.13 -22.82 38.05
N THR A 105 -0.85 -23.44 37.10
CA THR A 105 -0.61 -23.31 35.64
C THR A 105 -1.75 -22.64 34.91
N GLU A 106 -2.93 -22.48 35.52
CA GLU A 106 -4.08 -21.83 34.89
C GLU A 106 -4.90 -21.03 35.92
N LEU A 107 -5.27 -19.83 35.57
CA LEU A 107 -6.14 -18.94 36.31
C LEU A 107 -7.35 -18.59 35.42
N ARG A 108 -8.55 -18.77 35.93
CA ARG A 108 -9.81 -18.42 35.24
C ARG A 108 -10.58 -17.41 36.07
N GLY A 109 -11.34 -16.58 35.37
CA GLY A 109 -12.22 -15.63 36.01
C GLY A 109 -13.22 -15.06 35.01
N GLN A 110 -14.11 -14.25 35.54
CA GLN A 110 -15.13 -13.58 34.77
C GLN A 110 -15.19 -12.09 35.12
N VAL A 111 -15.40 -11.28 34.14
CA VAL A 111 -15.66 -9.86 34.33
C VAL A 111 -17.13 -9.65 34.59
N SER A 112 -17.48 -8.77 35.55
CA SER A 112 -18.86 -8.44 35.90
C SER A 112 -19.60 -7.89 34.66
N PRO A 113 -20.92 -8.14 34.53
CA PRO A 113 -21.69 -7.54 33.46
C PRO A 113 -21.75 -6.02 33.61
N MET A 114 -21.85 -5.33 32.48
CA MET A 114 -22.01 -3.89 32.44
C MET A 114 -23.35 -3.47 33.08
N PRO A 115 -23.41 -2.39 33.88
CA PRO A 115 -24.67 -1.88 34.39
C PRO A 115 -25.56 -1.40 33.22
N PRO A 116 -26.92 -1.48 33.38
CA PRO A 116 -27.83 -1.18 32.28
C PRO A 116 -27.86 0.35 31.92
N HIS A 117 -27.44 1.19 32.83
CA HIS A 117 -27.43 2.64 32.64
C HIS A 117 -26.15 3.26 33.20
N PHE A 118 -25.49 4.07 32.41
CA PHE A 118 -24.31 4.85 32.78
C PHE A 118 -24.23 6.08 31.86
N PRO A 119 -23.55 7.17 32.25
CA PRO A 119 -23.21 8.26 31.34
C PRO A 119 -22.33 7.79 30.20
N GLU A 120 -22.59 8.21 28.97
CA GLU A 120 -21.80 7.78 27.79
C GLU A 120 -20.32 8.16 27.91
N GLU A 121 -20.00 9.23 28.63
CA GLU A 121 -18.63 9.66 28.96
C GLU A 121 -17.90 8.65 29.86
N GLU A 122 -18.62 7.78 30.55
CA GLU A 122 -18.08 6.74 31.42
C GLU A 122 -18.07 5.34 30.77
N ARG A 123 -18.48 5.23 29.50
CA ARG A 123 -18.60 3.96 28.77
C ARG A 123 -17.29 3.15 28.80
N SER A 124 -16.15 3.78 28.53
CA SER A 124 -14.85 3.12 28.49
C SER A 124 -14.34 2.63 29.86
N LYS A 125 -14.97 3.09 30.96
CA LYS A 125 -14.67 2.71 32.33
C LYS A 125 -15.59 1.62 32.90
N GLN A 126 -16.61 1.23 32.11
CA GLN A 126 -17.52 0.17 32.52
C GLN A 126 -16.79 -1.20 32.55
N PRO A 127 -17.34 -2.18 33.30
CA PRO A 127 -16.76 -3.53 33.36
C PRO A 127 -16.69 -4.18 31.97
N THR A 128 -15.49 -4.48 31.53
CA THR A 128 -15.18 -5.22 30.31
C THR A 128 -13.88 -5.97 30.55
N ILE A 129 -13.45 -6.79 29.59
CA ILE A 129 -12.14 -7.47 29.67
C ILE A 129 -10.97 -6.49 29.85
N PHE A 130 -11.15 -5.21 29.45
CA PHE A 130 -10.16 -4.16 29.66
C PHE A 130 -10.00 -3.76 31.12
N SER A 131 -10.98 -4.05 32.00
CA SER A 131 -10.80 -3.90 33.45
C SER A 131 -9.71 -4.83 33.99
N LEU A 132 -9.65 -6.06 33.47
CA LEU A 132 -8.57 -7.01 33.77
C LEU A 132 -7.23 -6.46 33.27
N LEU A 133 -7.17 -6.01 32.01
CA LEU A 133 -5.93 -5.49 31.43
C LEU A 133 -5.41 -4.27 32.18
N ARG A 134 -6.30 -3.34 32.62
CA ARG A 134 -5.93 -2.18 33.45
C ARG A 134 -5.32 -2.61 34.79
N ALA A 135 -5.91 -3.60 35.45
CA ALA A 135 -5.38 -4.12 36.71
C ALA A 135 -3.98 -4.71 36.53
N LEU A 136 -3.76 -5.45 35.44
CA LEU A 136 -2.45 -6.04 35.12
C LEU A 136 -1.43 -4.98 34.70
N VAL A 137 -1.83 -3.98 33.89
CA VAL A 137 -0.95 -2.85 33.53
C VAL A 137 -0.57 -2.06 34.79
N TRP A 138 -1.46 -1.91 35.76
CA TRP A 138 -1.11 -1.31 37.06
C TRP A 138 -0.12 -2.18 37.85
N GLN A 139 -0.35 -3.50 37.94
CA GLN A 139 0.51 -4.43 38.67
C GLN A 139 1.95 -4.43 38.15
N PHE A 140 2.11 -4.44 36.84
CA PHE A 140 3.40 -4.48 36.16
C PHE A 140 3.86 -3.09 35.65
N GLY A 141 3.17 -2.01 36.02
CA GLY A 141 3.40 -0.64 35.54
C GLY A 141 4.84 -0.18 35.69
N ALA A 142 5.48 0.11 34.56
CA ALA A 142 6.89 0.45 34.46
C ALA A 142 7.09 1.61 33.47
N PRO A 143 6.94 2.88 33.90
CA PRO A 143 6.98 4.05 33.03
C PRO A 143 8.25 4.20 32.19
N VAL A 144 9.37 3.65 32.65
CA VAL A 144 10.67 3.73 32.00
C VAL A 144 10.94 2.61 30.99
N GLU A 145 10.01 1.65 30.87
CA GLU A 145 10.21 0.46 30.04
C GLU A 145 9.24 0.42 28.85
N PRO A 146 9.73 0.72 27.64
CA PRO A 146 8.84 0.85 26.48
C PRO A 146 8.42 -0.49 25.85
N HIS A 147 9.18 -1.57 26.07
CA HIS A 147 8.99 -2.83 25.36
C HIS A 147 8.34 -3.93 26.21
N LEU A 148 8.22 -3.73 27.52
CA LEU A 148 7.53 -4.70 28.38
C LEU A 148 6.02 -4.45 28.35
N GLY A 149 5.25 -5.50 28.05
CA GLY A 149 3.80 -5.39 27.95
C GLY A 149 3.16 -6.62 27.33
N PHE A 150 1.89 -6.48 26.99
CA PHE A 150 1.14 -7.51 26.26
C PHE A 150 1.25 -7.30 24.75
N TYR A 151 1.38 -8.41 24.03
CA TYR A 151 1.46 -8.46 22.58
C TYR A 151 0.50 -9.50 22.02
N GLY A 152 -0.24 -9.19 20.96
CA GLY A 152 -1.11 -10.18 20.34
C GLY A 152 -2.22 -9.59 19.50
N ALA A 153 -3.38 -10.24 19.54
CA ALA A 153 -4.52 -9.94 18.70
C ALA A 153 -5.81 -9.71 19.52
N MET A 154 -6.61 -8.77 19.07
CA MET A 154 -7.96 -8.43 19.56
C MET A 154 -8.96 -8.61 18.43
N GLY A 155 -9.95 -9.47 18.65
CA GLY A 155 -10.95 -9.83 17.65
C GLY A 155 -12.12 -8.85 17.60
N TYR A 156 -12.82 -8.87 16.48
CA TYR A 156 -13.98 -8.01 16.21
C TYR A 156 -15.08 -8.14 17.28
N ASP A 157 -15.32 -9.35 17.80
CA ASP A 157 -16.42 -9.62 18.72
C ASP A 157 -16.23 -8.99 20.11
N LEU A 158 -15.04 -8.45 20.45
CA LEU A 158 -14.82 -7.69 21.70
C LEU A 158 -15.78 -6.50 21.85
N VAL A 159 -16.23 -5.89 20.76
CA VAL A 159 -17.15 -4.76 20.78
C VAL A 159 -18.54 -5.13 21.36
N PHE A 160 -18.93 -6.39 21.24
CA PHE A 160 -20.23 -6.86 21.72
C PHE A 160 -20.35 -6.93 23.24
N GLN A 161 -19.27 -6.69 23.98
CA GLN A 161 -19.33 -6.49 25.42
C GLN A 161 -20.05 -5.21 25.82
N PHE A 162 -20.08 -4.20 24.93
CA PHE A 162 -20.66 -2.90 25.20
C PHE A 162 -21.58 -2.34 24.09
N GLU A 163 -21.63 -2.97 22.91
CA GLU A 163 -22.58 -2.63 21.86
C GLU A 163 -23.61 -3.77 21.70
N PRO A 164 -24.89 -3.53 21.98
CA PRO A 164 -25.93 -4.54 21.95
C PRO A 164 -26.32 -4.86 20.49
N ILE A 165 -25.62 -5.82 19.87
CA ILE A 165 -25.89 -6.32 18.53
C ILE A 165 -26.63 -7.66 18.62
N THR A 166 -27.66 -7.85 17.82
CA THR A 166 -28.36 -9.13 17.70
C THR A 166 -27.51 -10.09 16.83
N LEU A 167 -26.88 -11.05 17.47
CA LEU A 167 -25.96 -11.98 16.83
C LEU A 167 -26.74 -13.06 16.07
N ARG A 168 -26.37 -13.30 14.82
CA ARG A 168 -26.93 -14.35 13.94
C ARG A 168 -26.00 -15.55 13.83
N HIS A 169 -24.69 -15.32 13.74
CA HIS A 169 -23.72 -16.35 13.52
C HIS A 169 -23.36 -17.10 14.81
N GLN A 170 -23.15 -18.41 14.68
CA GLN A 170 -22.57 -19.21 15.77
C GLN A 170 -21.12 -18.80 15.99
N ARG A 171 -20.75 -18.70 17.26
CA ARG A 171 -19.41 -18.41 17.72
C ARG A 171 -18.89 -19.56 18.57
N PRO A 172 -18.15 -20.52 17.95
CA PRO A 172 -17.64 -21.70 18.65
C PRO A 172 -16.83 -21.32 19.89
N ALA A 173 -16.95 -22.09 20.97
CA ALA A 173 -16.33 -21.80 22.26
C ALA A 173 -14.79 -21.74 22.20
N GLN A 174 -14.18 -22.43 21.24
CA GLN A 174 -12.73 -22.43 21.05
C GLN A 174 -12.17 -21.16 20.37
N HIS A 175 -13.03 -20.30 19.84
CA HIS A 175 -12.60 -19.06 19.18
C HIS A 175 -12.55 -17.92 20.20
N PRO A 176 -11.37 -17.42 20.56
CA PRO A 176 -11.23 -16.29 21.47
C PRO A 176 -11.55 -14.95 20.77
N ASP A 177 -11.95 -13.96 21.58
CA ASP A 177 -12.10 -12.58 21.16
C ASP A 177 -10.82 -11.77 21.42
N LEU A 178 -9.96 -12.28 22.32
CA LEU A 178 -8.69 -11.67 22.67
C LEU A 178 -7.68 -12.77 22.98
N HIS A 179 -6.46 -12.64 22.43
CA HIS A 179 -5.34 -13.51 22.72
C HIS A 179 -4.05 -12.68 22.78
N LEU A 180 -3.52 -12.56 23.99
CA LEU A 180 -2.34 -11.76 24.28
C LEU A 180 -1.26 -12.61 24.96
N PHE A 181 -0.03 -12.29 24.70
CA PHE A 181 1.16 -12.85 25.34
C PHE A 181 1.86 -11.80 26.19
N LEU A 182 2.44 -12.22 27.32
CA LEU A 182 3.46 -11.46 28.05
C LEU A 182 4.83 -12.07 27.75
N PRO A 183 5.62 -11.52 26.82
CA PRO A 183 6.99 -11.97 26.60
C PRO A 183 7.92 -11.47 27.71
N ASP A 184 8.89 -12.28 28.07
CA ASP A 184 9.98 -11.95 29.00
C ASP A 184 11.36 -11.99 28.32
N ASP A 185 11.39 -12.36 27.07
CA ASP A 185 12.58 -12.34 26.20
C ASP A 185 12.16 -11.90 24.79
N LEU A 186 12.67 -10.77 24.33
CA LEU A 186 12.28 -10.19 23.04
C LEU A 186 13.46 -9.49 22.38
N ILE A 187 13.44 -9.45 21.05
CA ILE A 187 14.39 -8.72 20.21
C ILE A 187 13.68 -7.52 19.60
N VAL A 188 14.32 -6.36 19.70
CA VAL A 188 13.88 -5.11 19.06
C VAL A 188 14.93 -4.67 18.07
N VAL A 189 14.53 -4.43 16.83
CA VAL A 189 15.37 -3.88 15.77
C VAL A 189 14.86 -2.49 15.41
N ASP A 190 15.71 -1.49 15.58
CA ASP A 190 15.48 -0.12 15.13
C ASP A 190 16.28 0.09 13.84
N HIS A 191 15.60 0.02 12.69
CA HIS A 191 16.27 0.16 11.39
C HIS A 191 16.80 1.58 11.14
N ARG A 192 16.24 2.59 11.78
CA ARG A 192 16.71 3.97 11.64
C ARG A 192 18.00 4.20 12.39
N LYS A 193 18.17 3.56 13.55
CA LYS A 193 19.41 3.62 14.34
C LYS A 193 20.41 2.54 13.97
N GLU A 194 20.04 1.62 13.07
CA GLU A 194 20.83 0.43 12.73
C GLU A 194 21.25 -0.36 13.97
N GLN A 195 20.30 -0.58 14.89
CA GLN A 195 20.53 -1.22 16.16
C GLN A 195 19.56 -2.37 16.40
N ALA A 196 20.06 -3.50 16.86
CA ALA A 196 19.29 -4.64 17.33
C ALA A 196 19.63 -4.98 18.78
N LEU A 197 18.63 -5.03 19.65
CA LEU A 197 18.77 -5.27 21.06
C LEU A 197 17.88 -6.42 21.51
N ARG A 198 18.44 -7.33 22.31
CA ARG A 198 17.69 -8.37 23.01
C ARG A 198 17.46 -7.94 24.44
N TYR A 199 16.21 -7.93 24.83
CA TYR A 199 15.74 -7.63 26.19
C TYR A 199 15.29 -8.91 26.86
N SER A 200 15.84 -9.19 28.06
CA SER A 200 15.42 -10.31 28.89
C SER A 200 15.02 -9.79 30.28
N TYR A 201 13.89 -10.23 30.80
CA TYR A 201 13.31 -9.76 32.05
C TYR A 201 13.17 -10.89 33.06
N ASP A 202 13.67 -10.70 34.28
CA ASP A 202 13.36 -11.51 35.43
C ASP A 202 12.44 -10.75 36.40
N PHE A 203 11.41 -11.42 36.89
CA PHE A 203 10.40 -10.85 37.78
C PHE A 203 10.54 -11.44 39.18
N ARG A 204 10.43 -10.58 40.19
CA ARG A 204 10.50 -11.01 41.59
C ARG A 204 9.51 -10.24 42.48
N GLN A 205 8.81 -10.95 43.36
CA GLN A 205 8.06 -10.35 44.47
C GLN A 205 7.97 -11.36 45.64
N GLY A 206 8.56 -11.00 46.79
CA GLY A 206 8.69 -11.92 47.92
C GLY A 206 9.47 -13.18 47.53
N SER A 207 8.84 -14.35 47.69
CA SER A 207 9.41 -15.66 47.34
C SER A 207 9.19 -16.04 45.86
N LEU A 208 8.33 -15.33 45.15
CA LEU A 208 8.08 -15.58 43.73
C LEU A 208 9.22 -15.01 42.89
N SER A 209 9.79 -15.83 42.02
CA SER A 209 10.88 -15.39 41.12
C SER A 209 10.87 -16.20 39.83
N THR A 210 11.13 -15.56 38.69
CA THR A 210 11.36 -16.23 37.39
C THR A 210 12.83 -16.56 37.16
N HIS A 211 13.73 -16.04 37.99
CA HIS A 211 15.18 -16.20 37.81
C HIS A 211 15.62 -17.67 37.89
N GLY A 212 16.36 -18.10 36.87
CA GLY A 212 16.90 -19.47 36.78
C GLY A 212 15.91 -20.54 36.32
N LEU A 213 14.63 -20.19 36.06
CA LEU A 213 13.63 -21.11 35.51
C LEU A 213 13.72 -21.23 33.99
N ALA A 214 13.35 -22.42 33.47
CA ALA A 214 13.37 -22.69 32.03
C ALA A 214 12.26 -21.93 31.29
N GLY A 215 12.63 -21.26 30.18
CA GLY A 215 11.71 -20.48 29.34
C GLY A 215 11.24 -21.22 28.07
N ALA A 216 11.59 -22.51 27.88
CA ALA A 216 11.17 -23.25 26.69
C ALA A 216 9.68 -23.61 26.77
N GLY A 217 8.92 -23.21 25.75
CA GLY A 217 7.52 -23.56 25.59
C GLY A 217 7.31 -24.88 24.83
N GLN A 218 6.07 -25.36 24.84
CA GLN A 218 5.69 -26.57 24.11
C GLN A 218 5.60 -26.28 22.62
N ALA A 219 6.24 -27.12 21.79
CA ALA A 219 6.11 -27.05 20.34
C ALA A 219 4.70 -27.48 19.89
N MET A 220 4.10 -26.67 19.02
CA MET A 220 2.81 -26.90 18.37
C MET A 220 2.96 -26.53 16.87
N PRO A 221 3.48 -27.46 16.04
CA PRO A 221 3.68 -27.19 14.62
C PRO A 221 2.37 -26.78 13.93
N ALA A 222 2.45 -25.77 13.09
CA ALA A 222 1.32 -25.34 12.26
C ALA A 222 0.82 -26.49 11.39
N ALA A 223 -0.51 -26.67 11.34
CA ALA A 223 -1.12 -27.69 10.49
C ALA A 223 -0.86 -27.38 9.00
N LYS A 224 -0.47 -28.39 8.23
CA LYS A 224 -0.27 -28.29 6.80
C LYS A 224 -1.44 -28.87 6.03
N GLY A 225 -2.07 -28.05 5.19
CA GLY A 225 -3.13 -28.48 4.29
C GLY A 225 -2.59 -28.98 2.95
N ARG A 226 -3.46 -29.60 2.17
CA ARG A 226 -3.18 -29.88 0.75
C ARG A 226 -3.51 -28.61 -0.03
N PRO A 227 -2.63 -28.11 -0.91
CA PRO A 227 -2.95 -26.98 -1.77
C PRO A 227 -4.23 -27.25 -2.59
N THR A 228 -5.17 -26.30 -2.57
CA THR A 228 -6.40 -26.32 -3.35
C THR A 228 -6.56 -25.06 -4.15
N ALA A 229 -7.50 -25.04 -5.09
CA ALA A 229 -7.91 -23.80 -5.73
C ALA A 229 -8.51 -22.83 -4.71
N LEU A 230 -8.48 -21.54 -5.05
CA LEU A 230 -9.11 -20.49 -4.24
C LEU A 230 -10.62 -20.59 -4.35
N GLU A 231 -11.30 -20.61 -3.22
CA GLU A 231 -12.77 -20.66 -3.12
C GLU A 231 -13.27 -19.42 -2.37
N SER A 232 -14.40 -18.87 -2.80
CA SER A 232 -15.11 -17.80 -2.09
C SER A 232 -16.25 -18.39 -1.26
N ASP A 233 -16.53 -17.80 -0.10
CA ASP A 233 -17.73 -18.09 0.68
C ASP A 233 -19.02 -17.47 0.08
N HIS A 234 -18.88 -16.77 -1.05
CA HIS A 234 -19.96 -16.17 -1.83
C HIS A 234 -20.06 -16.81 -3.22
N ALA A 235 -21.27 -17.08 -3.67
CA ALA A 235 -21.54 -17.38 -5.07
C ALA A 235 -21.26 -16.12 -5.95
N PRO A 236 -20.95 -16.30 -7.26
CA PRO A 236 -20.78 -15.15 -8.16
C PRO A 236 -22.00 -14.21 -8.14
N GLY A 237 -21.77 -12.91 -7.92
CA GLY A 237 -22.80 -11.87 -7.82
C GLY A 237 -23.53 -11.81 -6.48
N GLU A 238 -23.27 -12.71 -5.54
CA GLU A 238 -23.87 -12.68 -4.20
C GLU A 238 -23.39 -11.46 -3.40
N TYR A 239 -22.10 -11.13 -3.49
CA TYR A 239 -21.58 -9.94 -2.84
C TYR A 239 -22.22 -8.66 -3.41
N ALA A 240 -22.30 -8.54 -4.74
CA ALA A 240 -22.99 -7.43 -5.40
C ALA A 240 -24.47 -7.32 -4.99
N ALA A 241 -25.18 -8.45 -4.79
CA ALA A 241 -26.56 -8.43 -4.28
C ALA A 241 -26.65 -7.88 -2.84
N LYS A 242 -25.67 -8.19 -1.98
CA LYS A 242 -25.58 -7.62 -0.63
C LYS A 242 -25.29 -6.11 -0.67
N VAL A 243 -24.42 -5.67 -1.58
CA VAL A 243 -24.15 -4.24 -1.82
C VAL A 243 -25.45 -3.50 -2.19
N ARG A 244 -26.28 -4.04 -3.09
CA ARG A 244 -27.57 -3.42 -3.46
C ARG A 244 -28.47 -3.22 -2.23
N ARG A 245 -28.52 -4.19 -1.32
CA ARG A 245 -29.32 -4.08 -0.07
C ARG A 245 -28.78 -2.99 0.86
N ILE A 246 -27.45 -2.80 0.92
CA ILE A 246 -26.83 -1.70 1.68
C ILE A 246 -27.22 -0.37 1.05
N ILE A 247 -27.09 -0.21 -0.26
CA ILE A 247 -27.47 1.01 -0.99
C ILE A 247 -28.94 1.39 -0.74
N GLU A 248 -29.85 0.40 -0.70
CA GLU A 248 -31.25 0.65 -0.32
C GLU A 248 -31.39 1.20 1.11
N GLY A 249 -30.60 0.67 2.05
CA GLY A 249 -30.57 1.15 3.44
C GLY A 249 -29.99 2.55 3.57
N THR A 250 -28.90 2.85 2.87
CA THR A 250 -28.30 4.20 2.87
C THR A 250 -29.27 5.23 2.30
N ARG A 251 -29.99 4.90 1.24
CA ARG A 251 -31.03 5.77 0.65
C ARG A 251 -32.21 6.05 1.59
N ARG A 252 -32.55 5.10 2.48
CA ARG A 252 -33.56 5.31 3.53
C ARG A 252 -33.04 6.09 4.72
N GLY A 253 -31.72 6.23 4.87
CA GLY A 253 -31.08 6.87 6.02
C GLY A 253 -30.91 5.93 7.22
N ASP A 254 -30.98 4.60 7.03
CA ASP A 254 -30.74 3.63 8.10
C ASP A 254 -29.28 3.69 8.59
N PHE A 255 -28.35 3.95 7.68
CA PHE A 255 -26.92 4.17 7.90
C PHE A 255 -26.35 5.01 6.76
N PHE A 256 -25.11 5.53 6.92
CA PHE A 256 -24.43 6.38 5.94
C PHE A 256 -23.50 5.56 5.06
N GLU A 257 -22.82 4.61 5.67
CA GLU A 257 -21.95 3.64 5.02
C GLU A 257 -21.93 2.32 5.79
N VAL A 258 -21.62 1.23 5.10
CA VAL A 258 -21.43 -0.11 5.69
C VAL A 258 -20.29 -0.79 4.95
N VAL A 259 -19.44 -1.55 5.66
CA VAL A 259 -18.30 -2.27 5.10
C VAL A 259 -18.54 -3.78 5.20
N PRO A 260 -19.29 -4.40 4.27
CA PRO A 260 -19.46 -5.85 4.23
C PRO A 260 -18.16 -6.54 3.76
N SER A 261 -17.99 -7.80 4.15
CA SER A 261 -16.82 -8.59 3.75
C SER A 261 -17.19 -9.96 3.20
N GLN A 262 -16.25 -10.56 2.45
CA GLN A 262 -16.27 -11.94 2.00
C GLN A 262 -14.99 -12.66 2.37
N VAL A 263 -14.99 -13.99 2.38
CA VAL A 263 -13.83 -14.82 2.69
C VAL A 263 -13.39 -15.58 1.46
N LEU A 264 -12.12 -15.49 1.15
CA LEU A 264 -11.44 -16.32 0.15
C LEU A 264 -10.58 -17.34 0.90
N SER A 265 -10.69 -18.61 0.54
CA SER A 265 -9.98 -19.69 1.24
C SER A 265 -9.33 -20.68 0.28
N ALA A 266 -8.20 -21.25 0.72
CA ALA A 266 -7.51 -22.33 0.03
C ALA A 266 -6.75 -23.21 1.02
N GLY A 267 -6.52 -24.47 0.67
CA GLY A 267 -5.61 -25.32 1.43
C GLY A 267 -4.16 -24.80 1.30
N TYR A 268 -3.44 -24.70 2.42
CA TYR A 268 -2.08 -24.18 2.48
C TYR A 268 -1.09 -25.22 3.00
N GLY A 269 -0.04 -25.52 2.22
CA GLY A 269 0.97 -26.52 2.55
C GLY A 269 2.34 -25.96 2.96
N GLY A 270 2.53 -24.63 2.88
CA GLY A 270 3.77 -23.96 3.28
C GLY A 270 3.88 -23.71 4.77
N THR A 271 4.91 -22.98 5.18
CA THR A 271 5.08 -22.55 6.59
C THR A 271 4.56 -21.12 6.79
N PRO A 272 4.11 -20.76 8.00
CA PRO A 272 3.74 -19.38 8.33
C PRO A 272 4.89 -18.38 8.10
N SER A 273 6.12 -18.77 8.42
CA SER A 273 7.32 -17.92 8.23
C SER A 273 7.62 -17.64 6.75
N ASP A 274 7.50 -18.64 5.86
CA ASP A 274 7.64 -18.45 4.41
C ASP A 274 6.56 -17.53 3.85
N LEU A 275 5.31 -17.71 4.32
CA LEU A 275 4.19 -16.85 3.94
C LEU A 275 4.45 -15.39 4.36
N PHE A 276 4.90 -15.19 5.60
CA PHE A 276 5.25 -13.87 6.13
C PHE A 276 6.38 -13.21 5.30
N ALA A 277 7.46 -13.94 5.04
CA ALA A 277 8.57 -13.45 4.24
C ALA A 277 8.13 -13.04 2.82
N ASN A 278 7.24 -13.83 2.19
CA ASN A 278 6.68 -13.51 0.89
C ASN A 278 5.79 -12.25 0.92
N ILE A 279 4.87 -12.17 1.88
CA ILE A 279 3.98 -11.00 2.04
C ILE A 279 4.80 -9.74 2.32
N ARG A 280 5.74 -9.79 3.28
CA ARG A 280 6.62 -8.67 3.64
C ARG A 280 7.42 -8.15 2.43
N ARG A 281 7.95 -9.07 1.61
CA ARG A 281 8.72 -8.71 0.41
C ARG A 281 7.85 -8.07 -0.68
N THR A 282 6.63 -8.55 -0.86
CA THR A 282 5.74 -8.14 -1.96
C THR A 282 4.81 -6.99 -1.60
N ASN A 283 4.56 -6.76 -0.30
CA ASN A 283 3.61 -5.77 0.18
C ASN A 283 4.07 -5.12 1.51
N PRO A 284 5.23 -4.44 1.53
CA PRO A 284 5.70 -3.75 2.74
C PRO A 284 4.65 -2.76 3.26
N SER A 285 4.42 -2.78 4.57
CA SER A 285 3.33 -2.05 5.23
C SER A 285 3.76 -1.54 6.61
N PRO A 286 3.06 -0.55 7.22
CA PRO A 286 3.37 -0.05 8.56
C PRO A 286 3.19 -1.07 9.67
N TYR A 287 2.25 -2.02 9.50
CA TYR A 287 1.93 -3.05 10.50
C TYR A 287 2.01 -4.42 9.84
N GLU A 288 3.20 -4.99 9.81
CA GLU A 288 3.45 -6.36 9.38
C GLU A 288 3.50 -7.28 10.60
N PHE A 289 2.95 -8.47 10.50
CA PHE A 289 2.96 -9.40 11.63
C PHE A 289 2.87 -10.86 11.21
N LEU A 290 3.53 -11.69 12.01
CA LEU A 290 3.33 -13.13 12.13
C LEU A 290 3.06 -13.43 13.60
N ILE A 291 1.88 -13.92 13.94
CA ILE A 291 1.49 -14.27 15.29
C ILE A 291 1.08 -15.75 15.30
N ASN A 292 1.81 -16.58 16.06
CA ASN A 292 1.43 -17.95 16.31
C ASN A 292 0.69 -18.05 17.66
N LEU A 293 -0.64 -18.21 17.59
CA LEU A 293 -1.53 -18.34 18.73
C LEU A 293 -1.66 -19.82 19.22
N GLY A 294 -0.87 -20.73 18.64
CA GLY A 294 -0.89 -22.15 18.91
C GLY A 294 -1.65 -22.92 17.84
N LYS A 295 -2.98 -22.98 17.93
CA LYS A 295 -3.81 -23.71 16.94
C LYS A 295 -4.02 -22.96 15.64
N GLU A 296 -3.84 -21.67 15.66
CA GLU A 296 -4.05 -20.78 14.53
C GLU A 296 -2.90 -19.76 14.42
N GLN A 297 -2.65 -19.26 13.21
CA GLN A 297 -1.65 -18.24 12.96
C GLN A 297 -2.26 -17.09 12.17
N LEU A 298 -1.81 -15.87 12.47
CA LEU A 298 -2.16 -14.66 11.74
C LEU A 298 -0.91 -14.14 11.01
N VAL A 299 -0.99 -14.00 9.70
CA VAL A 299 0.09 -13.48 8.87
C VAL A 299 -0.44 -12.31 8.08
N GLY A 300 0.03 -11.11 8.37
CA GLY A 300 -0.56 -9.91 7.79
C GLY A 300 0.42 -8.80 7.49
N ALA A 301 -0.04 -7.86 6.65
CA ALA A 301 0.64 -6.62 6.30
C ALA A 301 -0.41 -5.50 6.17
N SER A 302 -0.81 -4.96 7.31
CA SER A 302 -1.85 -3.94 7.39
C SER A 302 -1.29 -2.54 7.10
N PRO A 303 -1.93 -1.77 6.23
CA PRO A 303 -1.53 -0.40 5.96
C PRO A 303 -2.00 0.58 7.03
N GLU A 304 -2.97 0.20 7.88
CA GLU A 304 -3.77 1.15 8.66
C GLU A 304 -3.51 1.05 10.16
N MET A 305 -3.14 2.21 10.75
CA MET A 305 -3.08 2.40 12.19
C MET A 305 -4.50 2.36 12.76
N PHE A 306 -4.74 1.49 13.77
CA PHE A 306 -5.99 1.52 14.51
C PHE A 306 -5.98 2.65 15.55
N VAL A 307 -5.20 2.47 16.61
CA VAL A 307 -4.97 3.50 17.64
C VAL A 307 -3.54 3.40 18.12
N ARG A 308 -2.86 4.54 18.17
CA ARG A 308 -1.58 4.71 18.84
C ARG A 308 -1.74 5.73 19.96
N VAL A 309 -1.21 5.40 21.14
CA VAL A 309 -1.14 6.32 22.28
C VAL A 309 0.29 6.34 22.77
N GLU A 310 0.87 7.53 22.79
CA GLU A 310 2.19 7.79 23.35
C GLU A 310 2.07 8.92 24.40
N GLY A 311 2.27 8.57 25.67
CA GLY A 311 1.97 9.48 26.77
C GLY A 311 0.48 9.85 26.81
N SER A 312 0.15 11.11 26.58
CA SER A 312 -1.24 11.59 26.48
C SER A 312 -1.74 11.72 25.05
N GLN A 313 -0.88 11.64 24.05
CA GLN A 313 -1.25 11.83 22.65
C GLN A 313 -1.91 10.58 22.07
N VAL A 314 -3.11 10.75 21.53
CA VAL A 314 -3.87 9.71 20.79
C VAL A 314 -3.78 10.03 19.31
N GLU A 315 -3.40 9.03 18.52
CA GLU A 315 -3.28 9.15 17.06
C GLU A 315 -4.03 8.04 16.33
N THR A 316 -4.56 8.38 15.18
CA THR A 316 -5.15 7.45 14.21
C THR A 316 -4.84 7.94 12.79
N CYS A 317 -4.85 7.02 11.84
CA CYS A 317 -4.66 7.34 10.42
C CYS A 317 -5.70 6.60 9.58
N PRO A 318 -6.97 7.07 9.55
CA PRO A 318 -8.00 6.46 8.72
C PRO A 318 -7.61 6.52 7.25
N ILE A 319 -7.74 5.39 6.58
CA ILE A 319 -7.44 5.21 5.16
C ILE A 319 -8.75 5.01 4.41
N SER A 320 -8.96 5.80 3.37
CA SER A 320 -10.05 5.59 2.43
C SER A 320 -9.68 6.11 1.05
N GLY A 321 -10.32 5.57 0.03
CA GLY A 321 -9.90 5.78 -1.34
C GLY A 321 -8.71 4.91 -1.72
N THR A 322 -8.89 4.14 -2.79
CA THR A 322 -7.88 3.19 -3.25
C THR A 322 -7.83 3.18 -4.76
N ILE A 323 -6.64 3.32 -5.33
CA ILE A 323 -6.42 3.17 -6.76
C ILE A 323 -5.20 2.30 -7.02
N ARG A 324 -5.18 1.58 -8.14
CA ARG A 324 -4.00 0.78 -8.54
C ARG A 324 -2.85 1.68 -8.93
N ARG A 325 -1.62 1.19 -8.70
CA ARG A 325 -0.40 1.80 -9.23
C ARG A 325 -0.42 1.82 -10.75
N GLY A 326 0.13 2.87 -11.33
CA GLY A 326 0.52 2.89 -12.74
C GLY A 326 1.74 2.00 -13.03
N SER A 327 2.04 1.77 -14.28
CA SER A 327 3.25 1.05 -14.74
C SER A 327 4.51 1.93 -14.68
N SER A 328 4.35 3.23 -14.47
CA SER A 328 5.41 4.23 -14.40
C SER A 328 5.09 5.34 -13.40
N PRO A 329 6.10 6.13 -12.95
CA PRO A 329 5.84 7.30 -12.10
C PRO A 329 4.91 8.35 -12.74
N ILE A 330 4.83 8.41 -14.05
CA ILE A 330 3.94 9.33 -14.78
C ILE A 330 2.49 8.87 -14.62
N GLU A 331 2.25 7.59 -14.85
CA GLU A 331 0.93 7.00 -14.64
C GLU A 331 0.51 7.04 -13.15
N ASP A 332 1.45 6.85 -12.23
CA ASP A 332 1.17 7.05 -10.79
C ASP A 332 0.66 8.47 -10.52
N ALA A 333 1.26 9.49 -11.13
CA ALA A 333 0.79 10.87 -10.99
C ALA A 333 -0.63 11.07 -11.56
N GLU A 334 -0.97 10.44 -12.68
CA GLU A 334 -2.32 10.44 -13.24
C GLU A 334 -3.32 9.72 -12.31
N GLN A 335 -2.93 8.57 -11.74
CA GLN A 335 -3.74 7.84 -10.77
C GLN A 335 -3.98 8.67 -9.51
N ILE A 336 -2.95 9.35 -8.99
CA ILE A 336 -3.06 10.24 -7.84
C ILE A 336 -4.06 11.38 -8.13
N LEU A 337 -3.97 12.01 -9.29
CA LEU A 337 -4.91 13.06 -9.70
C LEU A 337 -6.34 12.52 -9.81
N THR A 338 -6.52 11.33 -10.37
CA THR A 338 -7.82 10.64 -10.45
C THR A 338 -8.40 10.43 -9.07
N LEU A 339 -7.60 9.88 -8.14
CA LEU A 339 -8.00 9.63 -6.76
C LEU A 339 -8.36 10.93 -6.02
N LEU A 340 -7.55 11.98 -6.17
CA LEU A 340 -7.80 13.28 -5.52
C LEU A 340 -9.01 14.03 -6.09
N ASN A 341 -9.41 13.75 -7.33
CA ASN A 341 -10.59 14.35 -7.96
C ASN A 341 -11.87 13.51 -7.78
N SER A 342 -11.78 12.32 -7.20
CA SER A 342 -12.93 11.46 -6.91
C SER A 342 -13.76 12.03 -5.78
N GLN A 343 -15.00 12.39 -6.05
CA GLN A 343 -15.96 12.87 -5.04
C GLN A 343 -16.40 11.74 -4.10
N LYS A 344 -16.51 10.50 -4.62
CA LYS A 344 -16.81 9.31 -3.83
C LYS A 344 -15.76 9.09 -2.76
N ASP A 345 -14.48 9.00 -3.16
CA ASP A 345 -13.36 8.75 -2.24
C ASP A 345 -13.18 9.89 -1.22
N GLU A 346 -13.47 11.14 -1.62
CA GLU A 346 -13.47 12.28 -0.72
C GLU A 346 -14.59 12.19 0.32
N ALA A 347 -15.80 11.82 -0.07
CA ALA A 347 -16.94 11.67 0.82
C ALA A 347 -16.70 10.54 1.84
N GLU A 348 -16.18 9.40 1.38
CA GLU A 348 -15.83 8.25 2.20
C GLU A 348 -14.79 8.62 3.27
N LEU A 349 -13.65 9.18 2.89
CA LEU A 349 -12.63 9.59 3.86
C LEU A 349 -13.12 10.69 4.80
N THR A 350 -13.99 11.59 4.33
CA THR A 350 -14.61 12.63 5.18
C THR A 350 -15.44 12.02 6.29
N MET A 351 -16.29 11.03 5.98
CA MET A 351 -17.09 10.33 6.99
C MET A 351 -16.20 9.58 7.97
N CYS A 352 -15.21 8.84 7.49
CA CYS A 352 -14.24 8.15 8.35
C CYS A 352 -13.55 9.11 9.32
N THR A 353 -13.09 10.26 8.84
CA THR A 353 -12.40 11.26 9.65
C THR A 353 -13.32 11.92 10.66
N ASP A 354 -14.56 12.22 10.31
CA ASP A 354 -15.51 12.85 11.23
C ASP A 354 -15.96 11.89 12.34
N VAL A 355 -16.15 10.60 12.04
CA VAL A 355 -16.42 9.58 13.06
C VAL A 355 -15.20 9.40 13.98
N ASP A 356 -14.00 9.35 13.43
CA ASP A 356 -12.76 9.25 14.19
C ASP A 356 -12.54 10.46 15.12
N ARG A 357 -12.87 11.67 14.68
CA ARG A 357 -12.89 12.87 15.51
C ARG A 357 -13.91 12.77 16.63
N ASN A 358 -15.11 12.23 16.37
CA ASN A 358 -16.13 11.97 17.37
C ASN A 358 -15.64 10.98 18.44
N ASP A 359 -14.98 9.89 18.02
CA ASP A 359 -14.44 8.87 18.93
C ASP A 359 -13.37 9.46 19.85
N LYS A 360 -12.47 10.30 19.33
CA LYS A 360 -11.49 11.04 20.13
C LYS A 360 -12.15 12.06 21.08
N ALA A 361 -13.18 12.74 20.62
CA ALA A 361 -13.86 13.75 21.46
C ALA A 361 -14.46 13.17 22.74
N ARG A 362 -14.73 11.85 22.77
CA ARG A 362 -15.22 11.13 23.98
C ARG A 362 -14.18 11.09 25.10
N VAL A 363 -12.90 11.02 24.76
CA VAL A 363 -11.80 10.74 25.72
C VAL A 363 -10.72 11.82 25.75
N CYS A 364 -10.67 12.68 24.76
CA CYS A 364 -9.67 13.74 24.65
C CYS A 364 -10.13 15.06 25.29
N GLN A 365 -9.18 15.93 25.59
CA GLN A 365 -9.41 17.27 26.10
C GLN A 365 -10.19 18.09 25.06
N ALA A 366 -11.13 18.93 25.53
CA ALA A 366 -11.90 19.80 24.65
C ALA A 366 -10.96 20.72 23.83
N GLY A 367 -11.14 20.76 22.52
CA GLY A 367 -10.32 21.56 21.59
C GLY A 367 -8.97 20.95 21.21
N SER A 368 -8.60 19.78 21.76
CA SER A 368 -7.33 19.12 21.41
C SER A 368 -7.40 18.26 20.15
N VAL A 369 -8.60 17.85 19.73
CA VAL A 369 -8.76 16.99 18.54
C VAL A 369 -8.50 17.81 17.28
N ARG A 370 -7.49 17.39 16.50
CA ARG A 370 -7.03 18.09 15.29
C ARG A 370 -6.75 17.12 14.17
N VAL A 371 -7.00 17.55 12.94
CA VAL A 371 -6.56 16.88 11.72
C VAL A 371 -5.22 17.52 11.33
N LEU A 372 -4.12 16.76 11.43
CA LEU A 372 -2.77 17.23 11.08
C LEU A 372 -2.51 17.14 9.58
N GLY A 373 -3.12 16.20 8.90
CA GLY A 373 -3.00 16.01 7.45
C GLY A 373 -4.32 15.50 6.88
N ARG A 374 -4.67 16.02 5.72
CA ARG A 374 -5.91 15.67 5.01
C ARG A 374 -5.59 15.17 3.62
N ARG A 375 -6.16 14.01 3.25
CA ARG A 375 -6.00 13.37 1.93
C ARG A 375 -4.53 13.23 1.52
N LEU A 376 -3.68 12.85 2.48
CA LEU A 376 -2.26 12.58 2.22
C LEU A 376 -2.14 11.34 1.34
N ILE A 377 -1.23 11.38 0.37
CA ILE A 377 -1.01 10.25 -0.53
C ILE A 377 -0.01 9.28 0.09
N GLU A 378 -0.41 8.04 0.22
CA GLU A 378 0.48 6.92 0.54
C GLU A 378 0.55 5.94 -0.62
N THR A 379 1.78 5.66 -1.06
CA THR A 379 2.06 4.78 -2.19
C THR A 379 2.63 3.47 -1.70
N TYR A 380 1.89 2.39 -1.92
CA TYR A 380 2.29 1.02 -1.61
C TYR A 380 2.76 0.28 -2.87
N SER A 381 3.12 -1.00 -2.75
CA SER A 381 3.66 -1.78 -3.88
C SER A 381 2.72 -1.84 -5.09
N ARG A 382 1.40 -1.96 -4.86
CA ARG A 382 0.39 -2.16 -5.91
C ARG A 382 -0.75 -1.15 -5.88
N LEU A 383 -0.87 -0.39 -4.80
CA LEU A 383 -1.98 0.51 -4.53
C LEU A 383 -1.49 1.88 -4.09
N ILE A 384 -2.30 2.89 -4.34
CA ILE A 384 -2.17 4.24 -3.81
C ILE A 384 -3.43 4.51 -2.98
N HIS A 385 -3.25 5.07 -1.79
CA HIS A 385 -4.33 5.40 -0.87
C HIS A 385 -4.33 6.89 -0.51
N THR A 386 -5.50 7.42 -0.13
CA THR A 386 -5.60 8.67 0.62
C THR A 386 -5.75 8.38 2.11
N VAL A 387 -5.08 9.17 2.93
CA VAL A 387 -4.97 8.99 4.38
C VAL A 387 -5.16 10.34 5.08
N ASP A 388 -5.96 10.36 6.13
CA ASP A 388 -6.01 11.49 7.06
C ASP A 388 -5.19 11.16 8.31
N HIS A 389 -4.62 12.18 8.96
CA HIS A 389 -3.91 12.04 10.22
C HIS A 389 -4.62 12.84 11.30
N VAL A 390 -5.17 12.16 12.29
CA VAL A 390 -6.00 12.77 13.35
C VAL A 390 -5.36 12.51 14.72
N VAL A 391 -5.23 13.56 15.50
CA VAL A 391 -4.63 13.51 16.84
C VAL A 391 -5.54 14.13 17.89
N GLY A 392 -5.32 13.75 19.15
CA GLY A 392 -5.96 14.37 20.32
C GLY A 392 -5.13 14.12 21.58
N GLU A 393 -5.39 14.90 22.62
CA GLU A 393 -4.75 14.77 23.92
C GLU A 393 -5.74 14.14 24.93
N LEU A 394 -5.38 13.03 25.57
CA LEU A 394 -6.22 12.40 26.60
C LEU A 394 -6.57 13.37 27.71
N ARG A 395 -7.82 13.32 28.19
CA ARG A 395 -8.24 14.06 29.39
C ARG A 395 -7.59 13.47 30.65
N PRO A 396 -7.31 14.28 31.68
CA PRO A 396 -6.89 13.76 32.98
C PRO A 396 -7.85 12.68 33.50
N GLY A 397 -7.30 11.55 33.94
CA GLY A 397 -8.06 10.40 34.43
C GLY A 397 -8.56 9.43 33.35
N PHE A 398 -8.20 9.66 32.09
CA PHE A 398 -8.35 8.72 30.97
C PHE A 398 -7.00 8.11 30.60
N ASP A 399 -7.02 6.87 30.13
CA ASP A 399 -5.84 6.10 29.75
C ASP A 399 -5.91 5.63 28.29
N ALA A 400 -4.87 4.94 27.85
CA ALA A 400 -4.80 4.44 26.47
C ALA A 400 -5.89 3.40 26.15
N PHE A 401 -6.39 2.66 27.15
CA PHE A 401 -7.53 1.76 26.94
C PHE A 401 -8.84 2.52 26.72
N ASP A 402 -9.00 3.70 27.34
CA ASP A 402 -10.15 4.56 27.03
C ASP A 402 -10.13 4.99 25.56
N ALA A 403 -8.94 5.35 25.04
CA ALA A 403 -8.78 5.66 23.62
C ALA A 403 -9.08 4.44 22.73
N LEU A 404 -8.54 3.27 23.05
CA LEU A 404 -8.79 2.06 22.28
C LEU A 404 -10.28 1.72 22.23
N LEU A 405 -10.95 1.72 23.39
CA LEU A 405 -12.37 1.41 23.54
C LEU A 405 -13.28 2.40 22.81
N SER A 406 -12.96 3.70 22.85
CA SER A 406 -13.76 4.72 22.17
C SER A 406 -13.75 4.58 20.66
N HIS A 407 -12.67 4.02 20.09
CA HIS A 407 -12.51 3.84 18.65
C HIS A 407 -13.04 2.48 18.13
N MET A 408 -13.38 1.51 19.02
CA MET A 408 -13.80 0.17 18.58
C MET A 408 -15.12 0.18 17.78
N TRP A 409 -15.15 -0.38 16.56
CA TRP A 409 -14.00 -0.63 15.72
C TRP A 409 -13.90 0.47 14.67
N ALA A 410 -12.78 0.51 13.96
CA ALA A 410 -12.55 1.52 12.94
C ALA A 410 -13.73 1.60 11.95
N VAL A 411 -14.18 2.82 11.67
CA VAL A 411 -15.29 3.07 10.73
C VAL A 411 -14.97 2.56 9.33
N THR A 412 -13.69 2.63 8.93
CA THR A 412 -13.17 2.06 7.67
C THR A 412 -13.42 0.56 7.52
N LEU A 413 -13.77 -0.17 8.59
CA LEU A 413 -14.09 -1.60 8.63
C LEU A 413 -15.53 -1.91 9.06
N THR A 414 -16.23 -0.93 9.61
CA THR A 414 -17.60 -1.11 10.11
C THR A 414 -18.59 -0.29 9.32
N GLY A 415 -18.40 0.99 9.26
CA GLY A 415 -19.32 1.98 8.72
C GLY A 415 -19.91 2.88 9.78
N ALA A 416 -20.85 3.73 9.39
CA ALA A 416 -21.45 4.77 10.23
C ALA A 416 -22.98 4.87 10.03
N PRO A 417 -23.79 5.06 11.10
CA PRO A 417 -23.45 4.93 12.52
C PRO A 417 -23.00 3.52 12.90
N LYS A 418 -21.95 3.36 13.73
CA LYS A 418 -21.32 2.06 14.04
C LYS A 418 -22.30 0.95 14.44
N PRO A 419 -23.23 1.14 15.41
CA PRO A 419 -24.13 0.05 15.82
C PRO A 419 -25.06 -0.43 14.68
N ALA A 420 -25.59 0.49 13.87
CA ALA A 420 -26.46 0.14 12.74
C ALA A 420 -25.67 -0.59 11.64
N ALA A 421 -24.46 -0.12 11.32
CA ALA A 421 -23.57 -0.75 10.37
C ALA A 421 -23.14 -2.15 10.85
N MET A 422 -22.75 -2.34 12.11
CA MET A 422 -22.39 -3.62 12.70
C MET A 422 -23.59 -4.62 12.67
N GLN A 423 -24.81 -4.16 12.96
CA GLN A 423 -25.99 -4.98 12.86
C GLN A 423 -26.25 -5.43 11.42
N MET A 424 -26.05 -4.55 10.44
CA MET A 424 -26.22 -4.89 9.03
C MET A 424 -25.13 -5.89 8.57
N ILE A 425 -23.90 -5.70 9.01
CA ILE A 425 -22.80 -6.64 8.75
C ILE A 425 -23.14 -8.03 9.28
N GLU A 426 -23.61 -8.13 10.52
CA GLU A 426 -24.01 -9.42 11.13
C GLU A 426 -25.14 -10.10 10.35
N HIS A 427 -26.05 -9.34 9.74
CA HIS A 427 -27.13 -9.87 8.90
C HIS A 427 -26.68 -10.31 7.50
N LEU A 428 -25.68 -9.65 6.92
CA LEU A 428 -25.30 -9.86 5.52
C LEU A 428 -24.17 -10.85 5.33
N GLU A 429 -23.16 -10.82 6.19
CA GLU A 429 -21.98 -11.68 6.03
C GLU A 429 -22.34 -13.16 6.21
N ASN A 430 -21.56 -14.05 5.60
CA ASN A 430 -21.80 -15.50 5.63
C ASN A 430 -21.19 -16.18 6.85
N SER A 431 -20.32 -15.48 7.59
CA SER A 431 -19.64 -16.00 8.80
C SER A 431 -19.19 -14.87 9.73
N ALA A 432 -19.00 -15.18 11.03
CA ALA A 432 -18.45 -14.26 12.00
C ALA A 432 -17.04 -13.78 11.60
N ARG A 433 -16.70 -12.53 11.93
CA ARG A 433 -15.45 -11.88 11.51
C ARG A 433 -14.20 -12.40 12.20
N ARG A 434 -14.33 -12.88 13.43
CA ARG A 434 -13.21 -13.32 14.26
C ARG A 434 -12.17 -12.20 14.42
N TRP A 435 -10.97 -12.38 13.84
CA TRP A 435 -9.87 -11.41 13.92
C TRP A 435 -10.02 -10.22 12.96
N TYR A 436 -10.71 -10.41 11.83
CA TYR A 436 -10.86 -9.38 10.80
C TYR A 436 -11.64 -8.16 11.31
N GLY A 437 -11.09 -6.98 11.12
CA GLY A 437 -11.65 -5.72 11.59
C GLY A 437 -11.44 -5.45 13.08
N GLY A 438 -10.73 -6.35 13.78
CA GLY A 438 -10.12 -6.09 15.07
C GLY A 438 -8.74 -5.45 14.94
N CYS A 439 -7.85 -5.64 15.91
CA CYS A 439 -6.50 -5.10 15.84
C CYS A 439 -5.44 -6.08 16.37
N VAL A 440 -4.19 -5.84 15.96
CA VAL A 440 -2.99 -6.50 16.46
C VAL A 440 -1.99 -5.47 16.95
N GLY A 441 -1.16 -5.82 17.90
CA GLY A 441 -0.09 -4.94 18.37
C GLY A 441 0.31 -5.09 19.81
N MET A 442 0.72 -3.99 20.40
CA MET A 442 1.36 -3.91 21.73
C MET A 442 0.54 -3.02 22.68
N LEU A 443 0.36 -3.52 23.91
CA LEU A 443 -0.16 -2.81 25.08
C LEU A 443 0.97 -2.73 26.12
N SER A 444 1.74 -1.67 26.12
CA SER A 444 2.91 -1.53 26.97
C SER A 444 2.56 -1.23 28.43
N PHE A 445 3.34 -1.73 29.38
CA PHE A 445 3.18 -1.44 30.81
C PHE A 445 3.64 -0.04 31.21
N ASN A 446 4.20 0.75 30.27
CA ASN A 446 4.39 2.18 30.48
C ASN A 446 3.13 3.02 30.18
N GLY A 447 2.03 2.38 29.77
CA GLY A 447 0.76 3.02 29.42
C GLY A 447 0.59 3.34 27.93
N ASN A 448 1.59 3.08 27.09
CA ASN A 448 1.48 3.30 25.65
C ASN A 448 0.79 2.13 24.93
N ILE A 449 0.13 2.44 23.83
CA ILE A 449 -0.50 1.45 22.94
C ILE A 449 -0.08 1.74 21.50
N ASN A 450 0.23 0.69 20.73
CA ASN A 450 0.47 0.79 19.31
C ASN A 450 -0.18 -0.40 18.61
N THR A 451 -1.24 -0.13 17.83
CA THR A 451 -2.06 -1.17 17.18
C THR A 451 -2.35 -0.84 15.73
N GLY A 452 -2.30 -1.88 14.89
CA GLY A 452 -2.75 -1.86 13.50
C GLY A 452 -4.05 -2.64 13.33
N ILE A 453 -4.89 -2.24 12.40
CA ILE A 453 -6.15 -2.95 12.08
C ILE A 453 -5.83 -4.33 11.50
N THR A 454 -6.56 -5.35 11.91
CA THR A 454 -6.41 -6.70 11.33
C THR A 454 -7.14 -6.77 9.98
N ILE A 455 -6.47 -6.27 8.96
CA ILE A 455 -6.84 -6.36 7.54
C ILE A 455 -5.62 -6.80 6.74
N ARG A 456 -5.80 -7.15 5.48
CA ARG A 456 -4.69 -7.62 4.65
C ARG A 456 -3.94 -8.75 5.37
N THR A 457 -4.72 -9.71 5.88
CA THR A 457 -4.26 -10.78 6.77
C THR A 457 -4.71 -12.13 6.25
N VAL A 458 -3.78 -13.07 6.27
CA VAL A 458 -4.06 -14.50 6.08
C VAL A 458 -4.22 -15.13 7.46
N HIS A 459 -5.36 -15.72 7.72
CA HIS A 459 -5.65 -16.51 8.90
C HIS A 459 -5.44 -18.00 8.55
N LEU A 460 -4.47 -18.62 9.19
CA LEU A 460 -4.15 -20.05 9.03
C LEU A 460 -4.74 -20.83 10.19
N GLU A 461 -5.57 -21.83 9.88
CA GLU A 461 -6.17 -22.74 10.87
C GLU A 461 -6.43 -24.09 10.19
N ASP A 462 -6.02 -25.18 10.82
CA ASP A 462 -6.22 -26.57 10.35
C ASP A 462 -5.76 -26.81 8.90
N GLY A 463 -4.66 -26.15 8.48
CA GLY A 463 -4.11 -26.26 7.13
C GLY A 463 -4.90 -25.50 6.05
N VAL A 464 -5.84 -24.65 6.44
CA VAL A 464 -6.60 -23.79 5.56
C VAL A 464 -6.17 -22.33 5.76
N ALA A 465 -5.84 -21.67 4.67
CA ALA A 465 -5.59 -20.23 4.63
C ALA A 465 -6.89 -19.50 4.26
N ARG A 466 -7.28 -18.51 5.06
CA ARG A 466 -8.46 -17.67 4.84
C ARG A 466 -8.02 -16.21 4.74
N VAL A 467 -8.46 -15.53 3.70
CA VAL A 467 -8.27 -14.09 3.49
C VAL A 467 -9.65 -13.44 3.47
N ARG A 468 -9.96 -12.62 4.48
CA ARG A 468 -11.19 -11.85 4.53
C ARG A 468 -10.92 -10.45 4.02
N VAL A 469 -11.84 -9.95 3.16
CA VAL A 469 -11.73 -8.65 2.52
C VAL A 469 -13.09 -8.00 2.39
N GLY A 470 -13.14 -6.66 2.45
CA GLY A 470 -14.36 -5.88 2.31
C GLY A 470 -14.14 -4.61 1.49
N ALA A 471 -15.25 -3.97 1.14
CA ALA A 471 -15.29 -2.67 0.50
C ALA A 471 -16.30 -1.77 1.24
N THR A 472 -16.04 -0.46 1.24
CA THR A 472 -16.93 0.54 1.85
C THR A 472 -18.05 0.88 0.89
N ILE A 473 -19.29 0.67 1.32
CA ILE A 473 -20.46 0.87 0.48
C ILE A 473 -21.18 2.15 0.86
N LEU A 474 -21.31 3.04 -0.11
CA LEU A 474 -22.05 4.30 -0.07
C LEU A 474 -23.33 4.22 -0.93
N CYS A 475 -24.14 5.27 -0.92
CA CYS A 475 -25.36 5.34 -1.73
C CYS A 475 -25.14 5.37 -3.23
N ASP A 476 -23.94 5.76 -3.66
CA ASP A 476 -23.49 5.90 -5.06
C ASP A 476 -22.46 4.83 -5.47
N SER A 477 -22.20 3.84 -4.63
CA SER A 477 -21.36 2.68 -4.97
C SER A 477 -21.96 1.86 -6.12
N ASP A 478 -21.11 1.36 -7.03
CA ASP A 478 -21.48 0.39 -8.04
C ASP A 478 -21.30 -1.04 -7.51
N PRO A 479 -22.36 -1.85 -7.43
CA PRO A 479 -22.28 -3.18 -6.82
C PRO A 479 -21.28 -4.15 -7.46
N ASP A 480 -21.10 -4.09 -8.76
CA ASP A 480 -20.23 -5.02 -9.48
C ASP A 480 -18.77 -4.55 -9.36
N GLU A 481 -18.52 -3.25 -9.36
CA GLU A 481 -17.18 -2.67 -9.10
C GLU A 481 -16.71 -2.95 -7.66
N GLU A 482 -17.60 -2.86 -6.67
CA GLU A 482 -17.28 -3.16 -5.28
C GLU A 482 -16.90 -4.65 -5.07
N GLU A 483 -17.57 -5.58 -5.77
CA GLU A 483 -17.19 -7.00 -5.75
C GLU A 483 -15.79 -7.20 -6.37
N ILE A 484 -15.47 -6.52 -7.46
CA ILE A 484 -14.15 -6.55 -8.10
C ILE A 484 -13.08 -5.94 -7.16
N GLU A 485 -13.40 -4.85 -6.49
CA GLU A 485 -12.49 -4.17 -5.56
C GLU A 485 -12.06 -5.09 -4.41
N THR A 486 -12.99 -5.88 -3.84
CA THR A 486 -12.63 -6.84 -2.78
C THR A 486 -11.62 -7.87 -3.27
N ARG A 487 -11.79 -8.41 -4.48
CA ARG A 487 -10.84 -9.36 -5.08
C ARG A 487 -9.49 -8.72 -5.34
N THR A 488 -9.48 -7.48 -5.81
CA THR A 488 -8.25 -6.68 -6.02
C THR A 488 -7.49 -6.47 -4.71
N LYS A 489 -8.20 -6.14 -3.63
CA LYS A 489 -7.62 -5.98 -2.29
C LYS A 489 -7.04 -7.29 -1.74
N ALA A 490 -7.60 -8.44 -2.10
CA ALA A 490 -7.13 -9.76 -1.68
C ALA A 490 -5.94 -10.28 -2.49
N GLU A 491 -5.75 -9.83 -3.72
CA GLU A 491 -4.89 -10.43 -4.74
C GLU A 491 -3.45 -10.71 -4.26
N ALA A 492 -2.82 -9.78 -3.55
CA ALA A 492 -1.46 -9.96 -3.05
C ALA A 492 -1.35 -11.13 -2.06
N PHE A 493 -2.36 -11.29 -1.20
CA PHE A 493 -2.41 -12.30 -0.14
C PHE A 493 -2.83 -13.66 -0.67
N THR A 494 -3.81 -13.71 -1.57
CA THR A 494 -4.23 -14.95 -2.22
C THR A 494 -3.13 -15.48 -3.14
N ASN A 495 -2.41 -14.62 -3.87
CA ASN A 495 -1.26 -15.03 -4.68
C ASN A 495 -0.14 -15.61 -3.79
N ALA A 496 0.11 -15.02 -2.61
CA ALA A 496 1.07 -15.55 -1.66
C ALA A 496 0.67 -16.94 -1.12
N VAL A 497 -0.62 -17.14 -0.81
CA VAL A 497 -1.18 -18.44 -0.38
C VAL A 497 -1.06 -19.49 -1.49
N LEU A 498 -1.40 -19.12 -2.72
CA LEU A 498 -1.31 -20.01 -3.89
C LEU A 498 0.13 -20.20 -4.39
N GLN A 499 1.12 -19.53 -3.77
CA GLN A 499 2.54 -19.57 -4.14
C GLN A 499 2.78 -19.20 -5.61
N LEU A 500 1.94 -18.31 -6.16
CA LEU A 500 2.10 -17.82 -7.51
C LEU A 500 3.32 -16.89 -7.58
N ALA A 501 4.13 -17.08 -8.62
CA ALA A 501 5.23 -16.15 -8.88
C ALA A 501 4.65 -14.75 -9.12
N PRO A 502 5.29 -13.68 -8.60
CA PRO A 502 4.89 -12.32 -8.95
C PRO A 502 4.90 -12.17 -10.47
N PRO A 503 3.96 -11.43 -11.07
CA PRO A 503 3.99 -11.17 -12.50
C PRO A 503 5.37 -10.64 -12.87
N ALA A 504 5.96 -11.21 -13.91
CA ALA A 504 7.23 -10.72 -14.44
C ALA A 504 7.06 -9.20 -14.72
N PRO A 505 8.08 -8.37 -14.44
CA PRO A 505 8.04 -6.98 -14.84
C PRO A 505 7.72 -6.95 -16.34
N PRO A 506 6.91 -6.01 -16.82
CA PRO A 506 6.55 -5.96 -18.23
C PRO A 506 7.85 -6.03 -19.04
N SER A 507 7.98 -7.10 -19.82
CA SER A 507 9.11 -7.24 -20.72
C SER A 507 9.01 -6.08 -21.70
N THR A 508 10.02 -5.19 -21.70
CA THR A 508 10.13 -4.17 -22.72
C THR A 508 10.05 -4.88 -24.07
N PRO A 509 9.07 -4.57 -24.91
CA PRO A 509 8.90 -5.29 -26.19
C PRO A 509 10.20 -5.24 -27.00
N ALA A 510 10.36 -6.17 -27.92
CA ALA A 510 11.53 -6.36 -28.78
C ALA A 510 11.77 -5.17 -29.77
N LEU A 511 11.59 -3.92 -29.33
CA LEU A 511 11.95 -2.70 -30.05
C LEU A 511 13.47 -2.57 -30.24
N ARG A 512 14.27 -3.37 -29.55
CA ARG A 512 15.73 -3.24 -29.46
C ARG A 512 16.53 -3.72 -30.68
N ALA A 513 15.92 -4.10 -31.78
CA ALA A 513 16.66 -4.63 -32.93
C ALA A 513 16.40 -3.92 -34.27
N THR A 514 15.44 -2.99 -34.33
CA THR A 514 15.02 -2.35 -35.60
C THR A 514 16.11 -1.51 -36.25
N GLY A 515 17.03 -0.98 -35.46
CA GLY A 515 18.17 -0.17 -35.91
C GLY A 515 19.51 -0.91 -35.93
N SER A 516 19.56 -2.22 -35.63
CA SER A 516 20.82 -2.95 -35.56
C SER A 516 21.59 -2.90 -36.88
N GLY A 517 22.87 -2.54 -36.80
CA GLY A 517 23.75 -2.41 -37.96
C GLY A 517 23.51 -1.18 -38.81
N ARG A 518 22.67 -0.24 -38.36
CA ARG A 518 22.41 1.03 -39.07
C ARG A 518 23.22 2.17 -38.49
N LYS A 519 23.67 3.10 -39.36
CA LYS A 519 24.37 4.31 -38.98
C LYS A 519 23.44 5.51 -39.17
N VAL A 520 23.20 6.23 -38.09
CA VAL A 520 22.34 7.43 -38.09
C VAL A 520 23.21 8.66 -37.86
N LEU A 521 23.16 9.60 -38.80
CA LEU A 521 23.71 10.93 -38.61
C LEU A 521 22.63 11.82 -37.98
N PHE A 522 22.83 12.16 -36.72
CA PHE A 522 21.92 13.05 -35.98
C PHE A 522 22.42 14.50 -36.08
N VAL A 523 21.59 15.38 -36.62
CA VAL A 523 21.93 16.81 -36.82
C VAL A 523 21.36 17.61 -35.67
N ASP A 524 22.23 18.21 -34.86
CA ASP A 524 21.92 19.04 -33.71
C ASP A 524 21.74 20.52 -34.13
N ASN A 525 20.51 20.99 -34.11
CA ASN A 525 20.15 22.40 -34.35
C ASN A 525 20.20 23.25 -33.07
N ARG A 526 21.12 22.90 -32.13
CA ARG A 526 21.34 23.57 -30.83
C ARG A 526 20.11 23.48 -29.91
N ASP A 527 19.42 22.35 -29.95
CA ASP A 527 18.25 22.09 -29.15
C ASP A 527 18.60 21.36 -27.84
N SER A 528 17.73 21.45 -26.82
CA SER A 528 17.92 20.83 -25.54
C SER A 528 17.42 19.38 -25.47
N PHE A 529 16.74 18.86 -26.50
CA PHE A 529 16.15 17.51 -26.55
C PHE A 529 16.94 16.55 -27.47
N VAL A 530 18.02 17.00 -28.09
CA VAL A 530 18.86 16.24 -29.04
C VAL A 530 19.33 14.91 -28.48
N HIS A 531 19.86 14.90 -27.27
CA HIS A 531 20.46 13.70 -26.70
C HIS A 531 19.41 12.68 -26.23
N THR A 532 18.21 13.12 -25.81
CA THR A 532 17.08 12.23 -25.51
C THR A 532 16.57 11.52 -26.76
N LEU A 533 16.40 12.30 -27.86
CA LEU A 533 16.04 11.73 -29.17
C LEU A 533 17.12 10.78 -29.69
N SER A 534 18.39 11.16 -29.59
CA SER A 534 19.49 10.28 -30.03
C SER A 534 19.61 9.02 -29.18
N ASP A 535 19.23 9.08 -27.89
CA ASP A 535 19.14 7.91 -27.03
C ASP A 535 18.01 6.98 -27.47
N TYR A 536 16.83 7.49 -27.82
CA TYR A 536 15.76 6.68 -28.41
C TYR A 536 16.21 5.94 -29.68
N VAL A 537 16.99 6.63 -30.55
CA VAL A 537 17.57 5.98 -31.74
C VAL A 537 18.56 4.88 -31.33
N ARG A 538 19.44 5.13 -30.36
CA ARG A 538 20.39 4.09 -29.85
C ARG A 538 19.68 2.90 -29.21
N GLN A 539 18.55 3.11 -28.56
CA GLN A 539 17.73 2.04 -27.98
C GLN A 539 17.24 1.06 -29.04
N THR A 540 17.14 1.46 -30.29
CA THR A 540 16.83 0.56 -31.42
C THR A 540 18.03 -0.31 -31.86
N GLY A 541 19.22 -0.11 -31.28
CA GLY A 541 20.45 -0.79 -31.65
C GLY A 541 21.27 -0.10 -32.77
N ALA A 542 20.89 1.13 -33.18
CA ALA A 542 21.60 1.90 -34.19
C ALA A 542 22.86 2.58 -33.63
N GLU A 543 23.87 2.73 -34.49
CA GLU A 543 25.05 3.57 -34.25
C GLU A 543 24.69 5.04 -34.58
N VAL A 544 24.88 5.94 -33.62
CA VAL A 544 24.49 7.34 -33.77
C VAL A 544 25.71 8.24 -33.67
N THR A 545 25.97 9.02 -34.74
CA THR A 545 26.92 10.13 -34.74
C THR A 545 26.15 11.44 -34.75
N THR A 546 26.42 12.31 -33.76
CA THR A 546 25.75 13.61 -33.64
C THR A 546 26.70 14.72 -34.09
N LEU A 547 26.28 15.55 -35.06
CA LEU A 547 26.98 16.73 -35.48
C LEU A 547 26.10 17.99 -35.36
N ARG A 548 26.71 19.11 -34.97
CA ARG A 548 25.99 20.40 -35.03
C ARG A 548 25.72 20.83 -36.45
N ALA A 549 24.55 21.48 -36.65
CA ALA A 549 24.18 22.09 -37.94
C ALA A 549 25.29 23.00 -38.46
N GLY A 550 25.45 23.05 -39.78
CA GLY A 550 26.51 23.79 -40.45
C GLY A 550 27.80 23.00 -40.70
N PHE A 551 27.80 21.68 -40.51
CA PHE A 551 28.92 20.81 -40.86
C PHE A 551 29.13 20.73 -42.40
N PRO A 552 30.37 20.48 -42.87
CA PRO A 552 30.64 20.30 -44.29
C PRO A 552 29.93 19.05 -44.84
N TYR A 553 29.19 19.19 -45.93
CA TYR A 553 28.45 18.06 -46.55
C TYR A 553 29.33 16.95 -47.11
N THR A 554 30.65 17.15 -47.22
CA THR A 554 31.62 16.11 -47.54
C THR A 554 31.62 15.00 -46.50
N LEU A 555 31.22 15.28 -45.23
CA LEU A 555 31.11 14.29 -44.17
C LEU A 555 30.06 13.21 -44.45
N PHE A 556 29.09 13.44 -45.34
CA PHE A 556 28.18 12.38 -45.79
C PHE A 556 28.93 11.22 -46.47
N ASP A 557 29.98 11.56 -47.24
CA ASP A 557 30.77 10.58 -47.98
C ASP A 557 31.71 9.77 -47.04
N GLU A 558 32.12 10.39 -45.93
CA GLU A 558 32.95 9.76 -44.89
C GLU A 558 32.12 8.91 -43.96
N LEU A 559 31.04 9.43 -43.39
CA LEU A 559 30.20 8.76 -42.40
C LEU A 559 29.28 7.71 -43.00
N LYS A 560 28.86 7.91 -44.25
CA LYS A 560 27.95 7.05 -45.02
C LYS A 560 26.69 6.63 -44.18
N PRO A 561 25.91 7.61 -43.71
CA PRO A 561 24.77 7.30 -42.88
C PRO A 561 23.66 6.57 -43.67
N ASP A 562 22.94 5.67 -43.00
CA ASP A 562 21.74 5.04 -43.53
C ASP A 562 20.49 5.89 -43.34
N LEU A 563 20.55 6.87 -42.43
CA LEU A 563 19.49 7.84 -42.12
C LEU A 563 20.11 9.14 -41.60
N VAL A 564 19.58 10.27 -42.05
CA VAL A 564 19.85 11.59 -41.47
C VAL A 564 18.65 11.99 -40.61
N PHE A 565 18.90 12.19 -39.31
CA PHE A 565 17.90 12.58 -38.34
C PHE A 565 18.10 14.07 -38.00
N ILE A 566 17.08 14.90 -38.22
CA ILE A 566 17.13 16.37 -37.99
C ILE A 566 16.41 16.69 -36.70
N SER A 567 17.14 17.24 -35.73
CA SER A 567 16.63 17.60 -34.41
C SER A 567 15.61 18.74 -34.44
N PRO A 568 14.83 18.90 -33.34
CA PRO A 568 14.23 20.21 -33.03
C PRO A 568 15.29 21.33 -33.00
N GLY A 569 14.84 22.58 -32.88
CA GLY A 569 15.72 23.73 -32.72
C GLY A 569 14.96 25.02 -32.46
N PRO A 570 15.63 26.07 -31.94
CA PRO A 570 15.04 27.39 -31.80
C PRO A 570 15.02 28.13 -33.12
N GLY A 571 14.33 29.27 -33.20
CA GLY A 571 14.31 30.16 -34.33
C GLY A 571 13.61 29.58 -35.56
N THR A 572 14.20 29.78 -36.74
CA THR A 572 13.66 29.33 -38.03
C THR A 572 14.53 28.26 -38.68
N PRO A 573 13.97 27.39 -39.54
CA PRO A 573 14.76 26.36 -40.23
C PRO A 573 15.88 26.91 -41.09
N GLU A 574 15.72 28.12 -41.67
CA GLU A 574 16.74 28.78 -42.48
C GLU A 574 17.99 29.17 -41.71
N GLU A 575 17.81 29.59 -40.43
CA GLU A 575 18.95 29.96 -39.56
C GLU A 575 19.93 28.80 -39.34
N PHE A 576 19.42 27.56 -39.39
CA PHE A 576 20.21 26.35 -39.25
C PHE A 576 20.51 25.64 -40.58
N GLY A 577 20.10 26.21 -41.71
CA GLY A 577 20.31 25.63 -43.03
C GLY A 577 19.54 24.33 -43.28
N VAL A 578 18.46 24.06 -42.49
CA VAL A 578 17.70 22.80 -42.58
C VAL A 578 17.10 22.58 -43.98
N PRO A 579 16.51 23.58 -44.68
CA PRO A 579 15.99 23.37 -46.02
C PRO A 579 17.10 22.94 -47.01
N GLU A 580 18.28 23.48 -46.91
CA GLU A 580 19.41 23.08 -47.75
C GLU A 580 19.94 21.69 -47.39
N LEU A 581 20.02 21.39 -46.10
CA LEU A 581 20.39 20.05 -45.62
C LEU A 581 19.47 18.96 -46.21
N VAL A 582 18.14 19.18 -46.18
CA VAL A 582 17.16 18.28 -46.79
C VAL A 582 17.40 18.13 -48.31
N ARG A 583 17.63 19.23 -49.04
CA ARG A 583 17.95 19.16 -50.46
C ARG A 583 19.23 18.34 -50.74
N GLN A 584 20.26 18.53 -49.92
CA GLN A 584 21.52 17.78 -50.02
C GLN A 584 21.31 16.27 -49.74
N CYS A 585 20.40 15.92 -48.81
CA CYS A 585 20.02 14.53 -48.59
C CYS A 585 19.27 13.95 -49.81
N VAL A 586 18.32 14.70 -50.37
CA VAL A 586 17.59 14.29 -51.59
C VAL A 586 18.54 14.04 -52.76
N GLN A 587 19.49 14.95 -53.03
CA GLN A 587 20.49 14.80 -54.09
C GLN A 587 21.36 13.54 -53.91
N ARG A 588 21.63 13.13 -52.67
CA ARG A 588 22.44 11.96 -52.34
C ARG A 588 21.61 10.69 -52.09
N GLN A 589 20.31 10.78 -52.24
CA GLN A 589 19.36 9.70 -51.96
C GLN A 589 19.47 9.15 -50.50
N LEU A 590 19.78 10.02 -49.53
CA LEU A 590 19.88 9.67 -48.12
C LEU A 590 18.53 9.83 -47.43
N PRO A 591 17.97 8.82 -46.81
CA PRO A 591 16.73 8.93 -46.04
C PRO A 591 16.80 10.02 -44.98
N VAL A 592 15.67 10.72 -44.76
CA VAL A 592 15.61 11.85 -43.81
C VAL A 592 14.40 11.71 -42.88
N PHE A 593 14.64 11.89 -41.59
CA PHE A 593 13.56 12.08 -40.62
C PHE A 593 13.78 13.37 -39.83
N GLY A 594 12.71 14.16 -39.65
CA GLY A 594 12.76 15.44 -38.95
C GLY A 594 11.79 15.54 -37.78
N VAL A 595 12.21 16.20 -36.72
CA VAL A 595 11.36 16.51 -35.55
C VAL A 595 11.25 18.01 -35.37
N CYS A 596 10.05 18.55 -35.23
CA CYS A 596 9.73 19.95 -34.97
C CYS A 596 10.33 20.88 -36.01
N LEU A 597 11.47 21.52 -35.74
CA LEU A 597 12.23 22.32 -36.72
C LEU A 597 12.56 21.49 -37.99
N GLY A 598 12.81 20.19 -37.83
CA GLY A 598 13.07 19.26 -38.91
C GLY A 598 11.87 19.11 -39.85
N LEU A 599 10.62 19.07 -39.32
CA LEU A 599 9.39 19.10 -40.13
C LEU A 599 9.27 20.44 -40.89
N GLN A 600 9.46 21.52 -40.18
CA GLN A 600 9.35 22.87 -40.73
C GLN A 600 10.33 23.06 -41.89
N GLY A 601 11.59 22.70 -41.70
CA GLY A 601 12.61 22.80 -42.73
C GLY A 601 12.39 21.83 -43.91
N MET A 602 11.80 20.64 -43.65
CA MET A 602 11.39 19.71 -44.71
C MET A 602 10.28 20.34 -45.59
N VAL A 603 9.28 20.94 -44.98
CA VAL A 603 8.19 21.62 -45.70
C VAL A 603 8.74 22.76 -46.58
N GLU A 604 9.64 23.59 -46.07
CA GLU A 604 10.28 24.65 -46.85
C GLU A 604 11.20 24.10 -47.96
N ALA A 605 11.93 23.02 -47.72
CA ALA A 605 12.81 22.39 -48.70
C ALA A 605 12.05 21.93 -49.96
N PHE A 606 10.80 21.47 -49.76
CA PHE A 606 9.92 21.05 -50.88
C PHE A 606 9.02 22.18 -51.40
N GLY A 607 9.20 23.43 -50.94
CA GLY A 607 8.53 24.63 -51.49
C GLY A 607 7.26 25.03 -50.74
N GLY A 608 7.00 24.50 -49.57
CA GLY A 608 5.90 24.89 -48.68
C GLY A 608 6.20 26.18 -47.90
N LYS A 609 5.24 26.61 -47.07
CA LYS A 609 5.35 27.82 -46.25
C LYS A 609 5.00 27.53 -44.80
N LEU A 610 5.60 28.29 -43.90
CA LEU A 610 5.33 28.28 -42.46
C LEU A 610 4.48 29.50 -42.06
N ALA A 611 3.78 29.34 -40.92
CA ALA A 611 3.07 30.45 -40.26
C ALA A 611 3.37 30.39 -38.75
N VAL A 612 2.98 31.43 -38.03
CA VAL A 612 3.14 31.55 -36.58
C VAL A 612 1.80 31.25 -35.93
N LEU A 613 1.81 30.38 -34.89
CA LEU A 613 0.64 30.13 -34.05
C LEU A 613 0.22 31.40 -33.31
N SER A 614 -1.06 31.62 -33.16
CA SER A 614 -1.62 32.71 -32.35
C SER A 614 -1.24 32.58 -30.85
N TYR A 615 -0.97 31.35 -30.41
CA TYR A 615 -0.56 31.00 -29.05
C TYR A 615 0.55 29.95 -29.09
N PRO A 616 1.75 30.24 -28.56
CA PRO A 616 2.88 29.31 -28.60
C PRO A 616 2.60 28.06 -27.77
N MET A 617 2.98 26.92 -28.31
CA MET A 617 2.87 25.61 -27.63
C MET A 617 4.25 25.18 -27.13
N HIS A 618 4.57 25.47 -25.86
CA HIS A 618 5.84 25.12 -25.25
C HIS A 618 5.58 24.30 -23.99
N GLY A 619 5.93 23.00 -23.98
CA GLY A 619 5.68 22.08 -22.89
C GLY A 619 4.19 21.79 -22.67
N LYS A 620 3.39 21.85 -23.74
CA LYS A 620 1.94 21.62 -23.69
C LYS A 620 1.57 20.38 -24.48
N SER A 621 0.56 19.67 -24.01
CA SER A 621 -0.02 18.53 -24.72
C SER A 621 -1.10 18.97 -25.70
N SER A 622 -1.27 18.18 -26.74
CA SER A 622 -2.44 18.24 -27.64
C SER A 622 -2.87 16.85 -28.04
N VAL A 623 -4.17 16.69 -28.30
CA VAL A 623 -4.68 15.47 -28.91
C VAL A 623 -4.29 15.54 -30.42
N VAL A 624 -3.64 14.47 -30.86
CA VAL A 624 -3.23 14.28 -32.25
C VAL A 624 -4.11 13.21 -32.87
N GLU A 625 -4.75 13.53 -33.99
CA GLU A 625 -5.52 12.59 -34.81
C GLU A 625 -4.64 12.08 -35.93
N CYS A 626 -4.49 10.77 -36.09
CA CYS A 626 -3.65 10.18 -37.12
C CYS A 626 -4.44 9.30 -38.10
N SER A 627 -3.91 9.21 -39.34
CA SER A 627 -4.52 8.37 -40.37
C SER A 627 -4.34 6.87 -40.16
N GLY A 628 -3.47 6.47 -39.23
CA GLY A 628 -3.10 5.05 -39.03
C GLY A 628 -2.29 4.45 -40.18
N GLU A 629 -1.73 5.30 -41.05
CA GLU A 629 -0.95 4.90 -42.25
C GLU A 629 0.51 5.34 -42.10
N GLY A 630 1.37 4.73 -42.91
CA GLY A 630 2.78 5.12 -43.03
C GLY A 630 3.55 4.90 -41.74
N LEU A 631 4.28 5.90 -41.24
CA LEU A 631 5.02 5.84 -39.98
C LEU A 631 4.13 5.69 -38.76
N LEU A 632 2.85 6.07 -38.85
CA LEU A 632 1.87 5.99 -37.77
C LEU A 632 0.98 4.73 -37.86
N GLU A 633 1.37 3.74 -38.67
CA GLU A 633 0.67 2.46 -38.74
C GLU A 633 0.73 1.72 -37.41
N GLY A 634 -0.46 1.34 -36.88
CA GLY A 634 -0.59 0.69 -35.57
C GLY A 634 -0.56 1.66 -34.37
N PHE A 635 -0.60 2.97 -34.61
CA PHE A 635 -0.84 3.97 -33.59
C PHE A 635 -2.34 4.08 -33.28
N PRO A 636 -2.73 4.50 -32.04
CA PRO A 636 -4.11 4.86 -31.75
C PRO A 636 -4.58 5.95 -32.70
N ALA A 637 -5.84 5.90 -33.14
CA ALA A 637 -6.41 6.94 -34.02
C ALA A 637 -6.34 8.36 -33.41
N ARG A 638 -6.33 8.42 -32.07
CA ARG A 638 -6.13 9.64 -31.27
C ARG A 638 -5.14 9.35 -30.14
N PHE A 639 -4.15 10.22 -29.98
CA PHE A 639 -3.17 10.12 -28.89
C PHE A 639 -2.72 11.50 -28.41
N ILE A 640 -2.17 11.58 -27.22
CA ILE A 640 -1.62 12.81 -26.65
C ILE A 640 -0.15 12.93 -27.03
N ALA A 641 0.28 14.12 -27.51
CA ALA A 641 1.67 14.40 -27.80
C ALA A 641 2.12 15.75 -27.24
N GLY A 642 3.38 15.85 -26.83
CA GLY A 642 4.01 17.06 -26.35
C GLY A 642 4.42 17.97 -27.50
N ARG A 643 4.18 19.29 -27.38
CA ARG A 643 4.50 20.32 -28.36
C ARG A 643 5.42 21.38 -27.77
N TYR A 644 6.39 21.82 -28.57
CA TYR A 644 7.37 22.88 -28.25
C TYR A 644 7.65 23.75 -29.42
N HIS A 645 6.61 24.38 -30.03
CA HIS A 645 6.77 25.19 -31.23
C HIS A 645 5.84 26.39 -31.26
N SER A 646 6.28 27.44 -31.98
CA SER A 646 5.50 28.61 -32.38
C SER A 646 5.23 28.60 -33.89
N LEU A 647 6.15 28.06 -34.70
CA LEU A 647 6.01 27.90 -36.13
C LEU A 647 5.29 26.60 -36.49
N PHE A 648 4.50 26.61 -37.56
CA PHE A 648 3.82 25.41 -38.07
C PHE A 648 3.71 25.46 -39.60
N ALA A 649 3.59 24.30 -40.25
CA ALA A 649 3.39 24.16 -41.66
C ALA A 649 1.99 24.66 -42.05
N LEU A 650 1.92 25.63 -42.97
CA LEU A 650 0.67 26.22 -43.44
C LEU A 650 -0.09 25.21 -44.32
N PRO A 651 -1.28 24.72 -43.92
CA PRO A 651 -1.96 23.64 -44.63
C PRO A 651 -2.29 23.94 -46.11
N GLU A 652 -2.67 25.17 -46.40
CA GLU A 652 -3.00 25.64 -47.76
C GLU A 652 -1.77 25.84 -48.68
N ALA A 653 -0.58 25.87 -48.10
CA ALA A 653 0.68 25.99 -48.84
C ALA A 653 1.56 24.74 -48.73
N LEU A 654 0.97 23.60 -48.28
CA LEU A 654 1.71 22.34 -48.20
C LEU A 654 2.00 21.78 -49.59
N PRO A 655 3.22 21.39 -49.93
CA PRO A 655 3.57 20.78 -51.21
C PRO A 655 2.81 19.48 -51.45
N SER A 656 2.35 19.24 -52.67
CA SER A 656 1.55 18.04 -53.02
C SER A 656 2.29 16.73 -52.85
N CYS A 657 3.64 16.76 -52.88
CA CYS A 657 4.49 15.60 -52.62
C CYS A 657 4.53 15.17 -51.11
N LEU A 658 4.05 16.01 -50.21
CA LEU A 658 3.98 15.71 -48.77
C LEU A 658 2.57 15.31 -48.38
N LYS A 659 2.42 14.09 -47.92
CA LYS A 659 1.14 13.57 -47.39
C LYS A 659 1.06 13.83 -45.87
N VAL A 660 -0.05 14.43 -45.45
CA VAL A 660 -0.33 14.63 -44.02
C VAL A 660 -0.74 13.27 -43.39
N ARG A 661 -0.06 12.88 -42.33
CA ARG A 661 -0.34 11.64 -41.56
C ARG A 661 -1.01 11.91 -40.24
N ALA A 662 -0.86 13.09 -39.68
CA ALA A 662 -1.51 13.47 -38.42
C ALA A 662 -1.78 14.98 -38.35
N ARG A 663 -2.83 15.36 -37.60
CA ARG A 663 -3.22 16.74 -37.31
C ARG A 663 -3.71 16.85 -35.87
N THR A 664 -3.70 18.06 -35.33
CA THR A 664 -4.46 18.39 -34.11
C THR A 664 -5.91 18.75 -34.44
N GLU A 665 -6.79 18.80 -33.44
CA GLU A 665 -8.20 19.20 -33.60
C GLU A 665 -8.35 20.61 -34.22
N ASP A 666 -7.40 21.53 -33.96
CA ASP A 666 -7.32 22.87 -34.53
C ASP A 666 -6.68 22.88 -35.92
N GLY A 667 -6.42 21.71 -36.51
CA GLY A 667 -5.97 21.54 -37.88
C GLY A 667 -4.47 21.70 -38.14
N VAL A 668 -3.66 21.91 -37.11
CA VAL A 668 -2.20 22.01 -37.25
C VAL A 668 -1.62 20.66 -37.67
N ILE A 669 -0.77 20.68 -38.72
CA ILE A 669 -0.11 19.49 -39.25
C ILE A 669 0.91 18.97 -38.23
N MET A 670 0.74 17.70 -37.80
CA MET A 670 1.58 17.06 -36.80
C MET A 670 2.53 16.00 -37.36
N ALA A 671 2.25 15.45 -38.54
CA ALA A 671 3.15 14.52 -39.23
C ALA A 671 2.97 14.59 -40.74
N VAL A 672 4.09 14.51 -41.48
CA VAL A 672 4.14 14.42 -42.93
C VAL A 672 5.05 13.31 -43.42
N GLU A 673 4.71 12.70 -44.55
CA GLU A 673 5.56 11.75 -45.30
C GLU A 673 5.63 12.19 -46.77
N HIS A 674 6.81 12.04 -47.37
CA HIS A 674 6.96 12.26 -48.80
C HIS A 674 6.45 11.04 -49.61
N GLU A 675 5.72 11.28 -50.70
CA GLU A 675 5.03 10.24 -51.49
C GLU A 675 5.95 9.16 -52.06
N SER A 676 7.14 9.53 -52.50
CA SER A 676 8.04 8.66 -53.28
C SER A 676 9.47 8.61 -52.76
N TYR A 677 9.88 9.58 -51.93
CA TYR A 677 11.20 9.67 -51.35
C TYR A 677 11.19 9.27 -49.86
N PRO A 678 12.20 8.55 -49.35
CA PRO A 678 12.22 8.14 -47.95
C PRO A 678 12.48 9.33 -47.01
N ALA A 679 11.51 10.23 -46.92
CA ALA A 679 11.52 11.38 -46.02
C ALA A 679 10.20 11.48 -45.27
N ALA A 680 10.28 11.71 -43.98
CA ALA A 680 9.14 11.96 -43.13
C ALA A 680 9.51 12.83 -41.94
N ALA A 681 8.52 13.46 -41.30
CA ALA A 681 8.77 14.32 -40.18
C ALA A 681 7.54 14.47 -39.30
N VAL A 682 7.78 14.79 -38.03
CA VAL A 682 6.74 15.09 -37.01
C VAL A 682 6.94 16.49 -36.42
N GLN A 683 5.83 17.20 -36.12
CA GLN A 683 5.88 18.49 -35.44
C GLN A 683 5.95 18.36 -33.90
N PHE A 684 5.35 17.32 -33.38
CA PHE A 684 5.41 17.01 -31.95
C PHE A 684 6.75 16.39 -31.56
N HIS A 685 7.02 16.35 -30.25
CA HIS A 685 8.25 15.81 -29.68
C HIS A 685 8.04 14.36 -29.20
N PRO A 686 8.56 13.34 -29.91
CA PRO A 686 8.43 11.94 -29.51
C PRO A 686 9.08 11.65 -28.16
N GLU A 687 10.14 12.37 -27.81
CA GLU A 687 10.92 12.24 -26.58
C GLU A 687 10.29 12.93 -25.38
N SER A 688 9.25 13.75 -25.62
CA SER A 688 8.59 14.48 -24.55
C SER A 688 7.93 13.54 -23.55
N ILE A 689 8.04 13.85 -22.25
CA ILE A 689 7.31 13.16 -21.16
C ILE A 689 5.79 13.12 -21.41
N LEU A 690 5.25 14.08 -22.15
CA LEU A 690 3.84 14.13 -22.53
C LEU A 690 3.48 13.15 -23.67
N THR A 691 4.49 12.55 -24.35
CA THR A 691 4.32 11.59 -25.46
C THR A 691 4.69 10.16 -25.04
N VAL A 692 5.18 9.97 -23.81
CA VAL A 692 5.74 8.67 -23.32
C VAL A 692 4.67 7.60 -23.13
N LYS A 693 3.39 7.97 -22.98
CA LYS A 693 2.32 6.99 -22.75
C LYS A 693 2.32 5.89 -23.83
N GLU A 694 2.26 4.63 -23.40
CA GLU A 694 2.32 3.43 -24.26
C GLU A 694 3.59 3.36 -25.12
N ASP A 695 4.69 3.99 -24.68
CA ASP A 695 5.96 4.09 -25.41
C ASP A 695 5.83 4.68 -26.84
N LEU A 696 4.81 5.52 -27.08
CA LEU A 696 4.49 6.03 -28.41
C LEU A 696 5.69 6.68 -29.10
N GLY A 697 6.46 7.49 -28.37
CA GLY A 697 7.66 8.12 -28.90
C GLY A 697 8.72 7.10 -29.36
N LEU A 698 9.02 6.11 -28.53
CA LEU A 698 9.99 5.06 -28.87
C LEU A 698 9.48 4.16 -30.01
N ARG A 699 8.18 3.84 -30.02
CA ARG A 699 7.53 3.11 -31.13
C ARG A 699 7.63 3.86 -32.45
N LEU A 700 7.47 5.18 -32.44
CA LEU A 700 7.68 6.02 -33.64
C LEU A 700 9.12 5.91 -34.13
N ILE A 701 10.11 6.06 -33.25
CA ILE A 701 11.51 5.97 -33.64
C ILE A 701 11.85 4.57 -34.19
N ALA A 702 11.33 3.51 -33.58
CA ALA A 702 11.49 2.15 -34.11
C ALA A 702 10.91 2.01 -35.54
N ARG A 703 9.72 2.59 -35.80
CA ARG A 703 9.13 2.62 -37.14
C ARG A 703 9.95 3.45 -38.13
N VAL A 704 10.52 4.56 -37.72
CA VAL A 704 11.45 5.36 -38.54
C VAL A 704 12.63 4.49 -38.97
N MET A 705 13.23 3.72 -38.03
CA MET A 705 14.34 2.82 -38.32
C MET A 705 13.95 1.68 -39.28
N GLU A 706 12.77 1.11 -39.13
CA GLU A 706 12.27 0.02 -39.99
C GLU A 706 11.98 0.50 -41.42
N ARG A 707 11.37 1.67 -41.56
CA ARG A 707 10.84 2.11 -42.85
C ARG A 707 11.79 3.02 -43.64
N LEU A 708 12.54 3.87 -42.95
CA LEU A 708 13.42 4.85 -43.64
C LEU A 708 14.87 4.39 -43.65
N ALA A 709 15.42 3.86 -42.57
CA ALA A 709 16.81 3.41 -42.50
C ALA A 709 17.01 2.09 -43.25
N LYS A 710 16.87 2.12 -44.59
CA LYS A 710 17.17 0.93 -45.43
C LYS A 710 18.68 0.81 -45.58
N GLY A 711 19.23 -0.34 -45.15
CA GLY A 711 20.63 -0.65 -45.47
C GLY A 711 20.90 -0.61 -46.96
N ARG A 712 22.03 -0.08 -47.37
CA ARG A 712 22.51 -0.27 -48.71
C ARG A 712 22.58 -1.79 -48.98
N ALA A 713 21.85 -2.24 -49.99
CA ALA A 713 22.07 -3.57 -50.51
C ALA A 713 23.55 -3.64 -50.93
N GLY A 714 24.32 -4.54 -50.26
CA GLY A 714 25.75 -4.74 -50.50
C GLY A 714 26.03 -5.28 -51.90
#